data_4e03557881b9212b83e6076417593751
#
_entry.id   4e03557881b9212b83e6076417593751
#
_cell.length_a   1.000
_cell.length_b   1.000
_cell.length_c   1.000
_cell.angle_alpha   90.00
_cell.angle_beta   90.00
_cell.angle_gamma   90.00
#
_symmetry.space_group_name_H-M   'P 1'
#
loop_
_entity.id
_entity.type
_entity.pdbx_description
1 polymer ?
#
loop_
_entity_poly.entity_id
_entity_poly.type
_entity_poly.pdbx_seq_one_letter_code
_entity_poly.pdbx_strand_id
1 'polypeptide(L)'
;MNRTRLRAIAFVTLLLSASGFCASAFASCSSYMSGNNEATVNCTAATDAITISQYVVGSTTYWTHTGPSQWIVYPDWWDASAGYVTAGGTIRIAGLNGGTITIGDQAYTAADALNGKVILNSGSGGGEIIFDASVSSAASTWFVNDGAEPFTTFVNSLTFTNNSSAYLTIHTGTGMNLVNVWSVYGSDTLDVVGHGDNEVDVGNSSTGSARSIYGAVHIFNPCCNTVLNFHDWSDATGRTISYSQNSVSGLAPANIDWAEFDVTAVTLYAGTGVDTVNVTSTLAPLTIHGTNGSDVVNIGAAGSTRGVAAVAIDNSAAYTHITLDDSADTTGRSVTLSDSSITGIAQASINWVAGDISAIDLLMGTGNDTLNVLSSKAPVTIQGTAGHDTVTLGNGGGVQGIAGPVDVHNFLSRTALIIDDSADATGRTATYTKTGITGLAPGAITWPQNDVSSVTLDMGIGQDTVKVYSVNSGSGDPLTIHGTNGLDSVYFGDASGNAQQILSPVMVDNSASYTAVYVDDSADTTGRSVSYSKTGITGVAPGRIGWASNDVGSVRVYLGSGSDVVHVFSSNRNVSGRSFINQIDLGDGNNQCFVTGSGLGTASVNKIFTSTGDDQFVISAVPTDVSSVNIYAGSQAVGDELVYTGGPATGAFPGNGTLTPTDITAHAINYESIEHFSIDDLLFRDGFQ
;
A
#
# COMPACT_ATOMS: atom_id res chain seq x y z
N MET A 1 -9.01 -58.80 -55.01
CA MET A 1 -9.74 -57.84 -54.11
C MET A 1 -9.50 -58.28 -52.67
N ASN A 2 -8.81 -57.43 -51.93
CA ASN A 2 -8.34 -57.80 -50.60
C ASN A 2 -9.52 -57.80 -49.60
N ARG A 3 -9.60 -58.78 -48.71
CA ARG A 3 -10.68 -58.94 -47.73
C ARG A 3 -10.93 -57.73 -46.83
N THR A 4 -9.91 -56.84 -46.68
CA THR A 4 -9.99 -55.58 -45.91
C THR A 4 -10.90 -54.56 -46.65
N ARG A 5 -10.88 -54.49 -47.97
CA ARG A 5 -11.73 -53.57 -48.75
C ARG A 5 -13.21 -53.86 -48.60
N LEU A 6 -13.58 -55.14 -48.52
CA LEU A 6 -15.00 -55.56 -48.37
C LEU A 6 -15.54 -55.18 -46.96
N ARG A 7 -14.72 -55.17 -45.94
CA ARG A 7 -15.14 -54.76 -44.58
C ARG A 7 -15.35 -53.24 -44.44
N ALA A 8 -14.55 -52.43 -45.11
CA ALA A 8 -14.74 -50.98 -45.11
C ALA A 8 -16.05 -50.59 -45.82
N ILE A 9 -16.33 -51.22 -46.97
CA ILE A 9 -17.59 -50.98 -47.74
C ILE A 9 -18.80 -51.45 -46.94
N ALA A 10 -18.72 -52.60 -46.26
CA ALA A 10 -19.80 -53.11 -45.43
C ALA A 10 -20.12 -52.24 -44.21
N PHE A 11 -19.12 -51.62 -43.63
CA PHE A 11 -19.31 -50.72 -42.47
C PHE A 11 -19.96 -49.39 -42.87
N VAL A 12 -19.58 -48.81 -44.00
CA VAL A 12 -20.18 -47.59 -44.56
C VAL A 12 -21.65 -47.83 -44.95
N THR A 13 -21.97 -49.02 -45.50
CA THR A 13 -23.36 -49.38 -45.87
C THR A 13 -24.23 -49.62 -44.61
N LEU A 14 -23.67 -50.02 -43.47
CA LEU A 14 -24.41 -50.26 -42.23
C LEU A 14 -24.71 -48.91 -41.50
N LEU A 15 -23.82 -47.92 -41.59
CA LEU A 15 -24.09 -46.55 -41.05
C LEU A 15 -25.18 -45.82 -41.87
N LEU A 16 -25.27 -46.09 -43.16
CA LEU A 16 -26.30 -45.50 -44.03
C LEU A 16 -27.72 -46.08 -43.79
N SER A 17 -27.84 -47.24 -43.12
CA SER A 17 -29.13 -47.86 -42.83
C SER A 17 -29.78 -47.53 -41.48
N ALA A 18 -29.07 -46.77 -40.63
CA ALA A 18 -29.55 -46.40 -39.27
C ALA A 18 -30.10 -44.97 -39.14
N SER A 19 -29.92 -44.09 -40.14
CA SER A 19 -30.52 -42.76 -40.15
C SER A 19 -31.90 -42.78 -40.84
N GLY A 20 -32.93 -42.81 -39.99
CA GLY A 20 -34.32 -42.67 -40.44
C GLY A 20 -34.54 -41.36 -41.20
N PHE A 21 -35.09 -41.48 -42.38
CA PHE A 21 -35.47 -40.35 -43.22
C PHE A 21 -36.35 -39.33 -42.48
N CYS A 22 -35.86 -38.15 -42.28
CA CYS A 22 -36.69 -36.98 -42.24
C CYS A 22 -36.44 -36.19 -43.52
N ALA A 23 -37.41 -36.30 -44.43
CA ALA A 23 -37.36 -35.58 -45.70
C ALA A 23 -37.59 -34.09 -45.50
N SER A 24 -36.78 -33.30 -46.18
CA SER A 24 -36.99 -31.95 -46.71
C SER A 24 -36.30 -30.79 -46.04
N ALA A 25 -35.07 -30.55 -46.45
CA ALA A 25 -34.61 -29.22 -46.88
C ALA A 25 -33.61 -29.48 -48.00
N PHE A 26 -33.82 -28.93 -49.17
CA PHE A 26 -32.92 -29.12 -50.29
C PHE A 26 -31.54 -28.58 -49.91
N ALA A 27 -30.57 -29.45 -49.95
CA ALA A 27 -29.17 -29.11 -49.76
C ALA A 27 -28.73 -28.08 -50.80
N SER A 28 -28.29 -26.92 -50.29
CA SER A 28 -27.74 -25.89 -51.15
C SER A 28 -26.22 -26.05 -51.36
N CYS A 29 -25.63 -27.09 -50.81
CA CYS A 29 -24.21 -27.40 -50.97
C CYS A 29 -23.94 -28.29 -52.18
N SER A 30 -22.93 -27.93 -52.96
CA SER A 30 -22.36 -28.74 -54.03
C SER A 30 -20.90 -29.00 -53.76
N SER A 31 -20.39 -30.15 -54.13
CA SER A 31 -18.98 -30.51 -53.96
C SER A 31 -18.37 -30.91 -55.30
N TYR A 32 -17.12 -30.57 -55.51
CA TYR A 32 -16.33 -31.03 -56.64
C TYR A 32 -14.86 -31.15 -56.25
N MET A 33 -14.14 -31.91 -57.03
CA MET A 33 -12.73 -32.16 -56.85
C MET A 33 -11.95 -31.55 -57.99
N SER A 34 -10.90 -30.77 -57.70
CA SER A 34 -10.01 -30.27 -58.71
C SER A 34 -8.83 -31.22 -58.93
N GLY A 35 -8.27 -31.20 -60.16
CA GLY A 35 -7.13 -32.06 -60.50
C GLY A 35 -5.84 -31.79 -59.74
N ASN A 36 -5.84 -30.86 -58.76
CA ASN A 36 -4.67 -30.40 -58.02
C ASN A 36 -4.65 -30.83 -56.54
N ASN A 37 -5.23 -31.98 -56.20
CA ASN A 37 -5.32 -32.44 -54.81
C ASN A 37 -6.13 -31.45 -53.93
N GLU A 38 -7.19 -30.91 -54.50
CA GLU A 38 -8.09 -29.98 -53.82
C GLU A 38 -9.52 -30.46 -53.88
N ALA A 39 -10.15 -30.57 -52.73
CA ALA A 39 -11.59 -30.79 -52.57
C ALA A 39 -12.29 -29.45 -52.27
N THR A 40 -13.36 -29.15 -53.00
CA THR A 40 -14.13 -27.93 -52.76
C THR A 40 -15.58 -28.28 -52.43
N VAL A 41 -16.11 -27.67 -51.36
CA VAL A 41 -17.53 -27.72 -50.98
C VAL A 41 -18.06 -26.28 -51.09
N ASN A 42 -19.08 -26.06 -51.88
CA ASN A 42 -19.79 -24.80 -52.01
C ASN A 42 -21.18 -24.89 -51.43
N CYS A 43 -21.49 -24.06 -50.43
CA CYS A 43 -22.82 -23.96 -49.82
C CYS A 43 -23.39 -22.57 -50.09
N THR A 44 -24.68 -22.43 -50.31
CA THR A 44 -25.32 -21.17 -50.70
C THR A 44 -26.38 -20.66 -49.74
N ALA A 45 -26.81 -21.49 -48.75
CA ALA A 45 -27.83 -21.09 -47.80
C ALA A 45 -27.22 -20.78 -46.41
N ALA A 46 -27.73 -19.74 -45.76
CA ALA A 46 -27.32 -19.34 -44.43
C ALA A 46 -27.64 -20.37 -43.32
N THR A 47 -28.44 -21.37 -43.64
CA THR A 47 -28.82 -22.46 -42.72
C THR A 47 -28.01 -23.74 -42.90
N ASP A 48 -27.04 -23.73 -43.85
CA ASP A 48 -26.24 -24.91 -44.10
C ASP A 48 -25.23 -25.13 -42.97
N ALA A 49 -25.13 -26.37 -42.49
CA ALA A 49 -24.14 -26.80 -41.53
C ALA A 49 -23.33 -27.95 -42.13
N ILE A 50 -22.00 -27.86 -42.00
CA ILE A 50 -21.08 -28.90 -42.48
C ILE A 50 -20.22 -29.32 -41.31
N THR A 51 -20.13 -30.62 -41.03
CA THR A 51 -19.19 -31.18 -40.09
C THR A 51 -18.14 -31.98 -40.86
N ILE A 52 -16.88 -31.66 -40.67
CA ILE A 52 -15.75 -32.43 -41.21
C ILE A 52 -15.15 -33.21 -40.05
N SER A 53 -15.22 -34.56 -40.20
CA SER A 53 -14.73 -35.48 -39.18
C SER A 53 -13.63 -36.36 -39.76
N GLN A 54 -12.84 -36.92 -38.88
CA GLN A 54 -11.74 -37.82 -39.21
C GLN A 54 -12.02 -39.20 -38.58
N TYR A 55 -11.72 -40.27 -39.27
CA TYR A 55 -11.68 -41.60 -38.68
C TYR A 55 -10.50 -42.41 -39.19
N VAL A 56 -10.03 -43.34 -38.41
CA VAL A 56 -8.88 -44.19 -38.71
C VAL A 56 -9.30 -45.65 -38.92
N VAL A 57 -8.88 -46.23 -40.03
CA VAL A 57 -9.05 -47.66 -40.31
C VAL A 57 -7.66 -48.30 -40.53
N GLY A 58 -7.19 -49.04 -39.56
CA GLY A 58 -5.84 -49.60 -39.60
C GLY A 58 -4.79 -48.52 -39.41
N SER A 59 -3.93 -48.31 -40.39
CA SER A 59 -2.92 -47.22 -40.39
C SER A 59 -3.31 -46.05 -41.27
N THR A 60 -4.53 -46.03 -41.82
CA THR A 60 -4.97 -45.02 -42.76
C THR A 60 -6.01 -44.11 -42.15
N THR A 61 -5.78 -42.81 -42.21
CA THR A 61 -6.69 -41.77 -41.75
C THR A 61 -7.58 -41.29 -42.90
N TYR A 62 -8.88 -41.22 -42.63
CA TYR A 62 -9.89 -40.81 -43.58
C TYR A 62 -10.60 -39.55 -43.08
N TRP A 63 -10.93 -38.67 -44.01
CA TRP A 63 -11.80 -37.56 -43.76
C TRP A 63 -13.20 -37.82 -44.28
N THR A 64 -14.19 -37.46 -43.52
CA THR A 64 -15.57 -37.47 -43.95
C THR A 64 -16.19 -36.11 -43.65
N HIS A 65 -17.17 -35.70 -44.39
CA HIS A 65 -18.08 -34.66 -43.99
C HIS A 65 -19.51 -35.17 -43.89
N THR A 66 -20.25 -34.63 -42.95
CA THR A 66 -21.70 -34.81 -42.85
C THR A 66 -22.35 -33.49 -43.20
N GLY A 67 -23.28 -33.54 -44.11
CA GLY A 67 -24.00 -32.38 -44.65
C GLY A 67 -24.95 -32.84 -45.74
N PRO A 68 -25.55 -31.91 -46.48
CA PRO A 68 -26.59 -32.23 -47.47
C PRO A 68 -26.16 -33.16 -48.59
N SER A 69 -24.87 -33.32 -48.85
CA SER A 69 -24.36 -34.32 -49.79
C SER A 69 -23.12 -34.99 -49.18
N GLN A 70 -23.28 -36.24 -48.73
CA GLN A 70 -22.19 -36.99 -48.09
C GLN A 70 -21.17 -37.52 -49.09
N TRP A 71 -19.88 -37.38 -48.77
CA TRP A 71 -18.81 -38.06 -49.48
C TRP A 71 -17.59 -38.25 -48.54
N ILE A 72 -16.73 -39.19 -48.88
CA ILE A 72 -15.60 -39.59 -48.07
C ILE A 72 -14.31 -39.13 -48.73
N VAL A 73 -13.46 -38.48 -47.95
CA VAL A 73 -12.13 -38.00 -48.36
C VAL A 73 -11.05 -38.85 -47.69
N TYR A 74 -10.08 -39.33 -48.45
CA TYR A 74 -8.98 -40.15 -47.97
C TYR A 74 -7.70 -39.36 -47.98
N PRO A 75 -7.02 -39.11 -46.87
CA PRO A 75 -5.83 -38.24 -46.82
C PRO A 75 -4.53 -38.89 -47.30
N ASP A 76 -4.47 -40.23 -47.46
CA ASP A 76 -3.21 -40.90 -47.76
C ASP A 76 -2.80 -40.87 -49.22
N TRP A 77 -3.70 -40.64 -50.12
CA TRP A 77 -3.40 -40.42 -51.53
C TRP A 77 -4.64 -39.86 -52.25
N TRP A 78 -4.38 -38.89 -53.07
CA TRP A 78 -5.35 -38.27 -53.92
C TRP A 78 -5.19 -38.80 -55.34
N ASP A 79 -6.21 -39.34 -55.87
CA ASP A 79 -6.32 -39.66 -57.27
C ASP A 79 -7.53 -38.91 -57.86
N ALA A 80 -7.28 -37.95 -58.77
CA ALA A 80 -8.33 -37.16 -59.38
C ALA A 80 -9.41 -38.01 -60.05
N SER A 81 -9.11 -39.23 -60.42
CA SER A 81 -10.06 -40.21 -60.99
C SER A 81 -10.82 -40.97 -59.90
N ALA A 82 -10.34 -41.00 -58.66
CA ALA A 82 -10.89 -41.77 -57.55
C ALA A 82 -11.55 -40.95 -56.46
N GLY A 83 -11.35 -39.65 -56.41
CA GLY A 83 -12.01 -38.73 -55.47
C GLY A 83 -11.39 -38.67 -54.08
N TYR A 84 -10.05 -38.64 -53.93
CA TYR A 84 -9.37 -38.58 -52.62
C TYR A 84 -8.42 -37.36 -52.52
N VAL A 85 -8.19 -36.87 -51.31
CA VAL A 85 -7.14 -35.90 -50.99
C VAL A 85 -6.00 -36.61 -50.28
N THR A 86 -4.78 -36.49 -50.80
CA THR A 86 -3.58 -37.09 -50.19
C THR A 86 -3.02 -36.20 -49.08
N ALA A 87 -2.13 -36.74 -48.25
CA ALA A 87 -1.38 -35.96 -47.27
C ALA A 87 -0.76 -34.72 -47.92
N GLY A 88 -0.93 -33.56 -47.30
CA GLY A 88 -0.52 -32.26 -47.84
C GLY A 88 -1.45 -31.60 -48.86
N GLY A 89 -2.61 -32.23 -49.17
CA GLY A 89 -3.64 -31.65 -50.05
C GLY A 89 -4.40 -30.49 -49.41
N THR A 90 -5.24 -29.86 -50.22
CA THR A 90 -6.04 -28.71 -49.79
C THR A 90 -7.52 -29.07 -49.78
N ILE A 91 -8.22 -28.75 -48.70
CA ILE A 91 -9.67 -28.77 -48.58
C ILE A 91 -10.18 -27.36 -48.61
N ARG A 92 -11.03 -27.00 -49.56
CA ARG A 92 -11.64 -25.65 -49.65
C ARG A 92 -13.14 -25.76 -49.40
N ILE A 93 -13.62 -24.99 -48.44
CA ILE A 93 -15.06 -24.84 -48.16
C ILE A 93 -15.44 -23.38 -48.42
N ALA A 94 -16.45 -23.15 -49.25
CA ALA A 94 -16.85 -21.81 -49.65
C ALA A 94 -18.37 -21.62 -49.68
N GLY A 95 -18.82 -20.39 -49.51
CA GLY A 95 -20.21 -19.98 -49.78
C GLY A 95 -21.24 -20.18 -48.67
N LEU A 96 -20.80 -20.41 -47.43
CA LEU A 96 -21.68 -20.53 -46.27
C LEU A 96 -22.21 -19.19 -45.78
N ASN A 97 -23.06 -18.52 -46.50
CA ASN A 97 -23.62 -17.21 -46.13
C ASN A 97 -24.32 -17.21 -44.76
N GLY A 98 -23.57 -17.28 -43.65
CA GLY A 98 -24.07 -17.36 -42.28
C GLY A 98 -24.23 -18.78 -41.72
N GLY A 99 -23.77 -19.82 -42.39
CA GLY A 99 -23.82 -21.22 -41.92
C GLY A 99 -22.65 -21.56 -40.97
N THR A 100 -22.71 -22.76 -40.40
CA THR A 100 -21.69 -23.26 -39.44
C THR A 100 -20.79 -24.30 -40.09
N ILE A 101 -19.47 -24.20 -39.91
CA ILE A 101 -18.47 -25.21 -40.25
C ILE A 101 -17.90 -25.79 -38.98
N THR A 102 -18.09 -27.07 -38.73
CA THR A 102 -17.47 -27.77 -37.60
C THR A 102 -16.37 -28.70 -38.12
N ILE A 103 -15.17 -28.57 -37.52
CA ILE A 103 -14.01 -29.40 -37.84
C ILE A 103 -13.64 -30.20 -36.59
N GLY A 104 -13.78 -31.54 -36.72
CA GLY A 104 -13.70 -32.45 -35.59
C GLY A 104 -15.09 -32.91 -35.14
N ASP A 105 -15.15 -33.95 -34.35
CA ASP A 105 -16.36 -34.42 -33.69
C ASP A 105 -16.00 -35.13 -32.36
N GLN A 106 -17.02 -35.42 -31.56
CA GLN A 106 -16.86 -36.13 -30.27
C GLN A 106 -16.38 -37.59 -30.40
N ALA A 107 -16.33 -38.14 -31.59
CA ALA A 107 -15.97 -39.54 -31.80
C ALA A 107 -14.53 -39.74 -32.27
N TYR A 108 -13.87 -38.68 -32.79
CA TYR A 108 -12.55 -38.78 -33.41
C TYR A 108 -11.70 -37.55 -33.09
N THR A 109 -10.51 -37.77 -32.60
CA THR A 109 -9.56 -36.73 -32.27
C THR A 109 -8.94 -36.10 -33.54
N ALA A 110 -9.30 -34.85 -33.84
CA ALA A 110 -8.73 -34.10 -34.94
C ALA A 110 -7.22 -33.77 -34.81
N ALA A 111 -6.65 -34.08 -33.66
CA ALA A 111 -5.33 -33.57 -33.30
C ALA A 111 -4.14 -34.41 -33.78
N ASP A 112 -4.34 -35.64 -34.20
CA ASP A 112 -3.22 -36.58 -34.19
C ASP A 112 -2.42 -36.71 -35.47
N ALA A 113 -2.75 -36.10 -36.59
CA ALA A 113 -1.88 -36.17 -37.78
C ALA A 113 -2.38 -35.44 -39.03
N LEU A 114 -2.90 -34.24 -38.93
CA LEU A 114 -3.28 -33.50 -40.11
C LEU A 114 -2.12 -32.78 -40.74
N ASN A 115 -1.68 -33.25 -41.90
CA ASN A 115 -0.66 -32.58 -42.69
C ASN A 115 -1.35 -32.08 -43.97
N GLY A 116 -1.74 -30.78 -43.98
CA GLY A 116 -2.46 -30.22 -45.11
C GLY A 116 -2.94 -28.79 -44.86
N LYS A 117 -3.65 -28.24 -45.85
CA LYS A 117 -4.23 -26.90 -45.77
C LYS A 117 -5.75 -26.99 -45.93
N VAL A 118 -6.46 -26.36 -44.97
CA VAL A 118 -7.91 -26.19 -45.04
C VAL A 118 -8.19 -24.68 -45.28
N ILE A 119 -8.90 -24.37 -46.33
CA ILE A 119 -9.31 -23.02 -46.66
C ILE A 119 -10.81 -22.88 -46.44
N LEU A 120 -11.17 -22.04 -45.52
CA LEU A 120 -12.53 -21.77 -45.11
C LEU A 120 -12.98 -20.42 -45.68
N ASN A 121 -14.13 -20.36 -46.29
CA ASN A 121 -14.73 -19.12 -46.76
C ASN A 121 -16.22 -19.14 -46.39
N SER A 122 -16.57 -18.51 -45.29
CA SER A 122 -17.94 -18.43 -44.81
C SER A 122 -18.85 -17.49 -45.62
N GLY A 123 -18.36 -16.85 -46.68
CA GLY A 123 -19.11 -15.94 -47.50
C GLY A 123 -19.34 -14.57 -46.84
N SER A 124 -20.10 -13.70 -47.53
CA SER A 124 -20.32 -12.30 -47.08
C SER A 124 -21.32 -12.16 -45.90
N GLY A 125 -21.90 -13.25 -45.42
CA GLY A 125 -22.95 -13.24 -44.38
C GLY A 125 -22.46 -13.46 -42.95
N GLY A 126 -21.16 -13.67 -42.75
CA GLY A 126 -20.60 -14.08 -41.47
C GLY A 126 -21.05 -15.48 -41.07
N GLY A 127 -20.17 -16.39 -40.80
CA GLY A 127 -20.48 -17.78 -40.38
C GLY A 127 -19.66 -18.14 -39.14
N GLU A 128 -20.05 -19.24 -38.51
CA GLU A 128 -19.32 -19.80 -37.38
C GLU A 128 -18.37 -20.90 -37.87
N ILE A 129 -17.14 -20.87 -37.36
CA ILE A 129 -16.14 -21.92 -37.58
C ILE A 129 -15.80 -22.51 -36.21
N ILE A 130 -16.06 -23.81 -36.06
CA ILE A 130 -15.82 -24.55 -34.82
C ILE A 130 -14.67 -25.53 -35.06
N PHE A 131 -13.62 -25.40 -34.27
CA PHE A 131 -12.59 -26.43 -34.15
C PHE A 131 -12.86 -27.24 -32.89
N ASP A 132 -13.26 -28.51 -33.07
CA ASP A 132 -13.63 -29.37 -31.95
C ASP A 132 -12.56 -30.47 -31.71
N ALA A 133 -11.78 -30.26 -30.65
CA ALA A 133 -10.83 -31.24 -30.11
C ALA A 133 -11.25 -31.72 -28.71
N SER A 134 -12.49 -31.50 -28.30
CA SER A 134 -12.98 -31.68 -26.92
C SER A 134 -12.72 -33.05 -26.31
N VAL A 135 -12.62 -34.11 -27.13
CA VAL A 135 -12.36 -35.50 -26.72
C VAL A 135 -10.89 -35.89 -26.80
N SER A 136 -10.01 -35.04 -27.35
CA SER A 136 -8.59 -35.32 -27.44
C SER A 136 -7.92 -35.28 -26.08
N SER A 137 -7.20 -36.34 -25.70
CA SER A 137 -6.39 -36.35 -24.49
C SER A 137 -4.93 -35.93 -24.74
N ALA A 138 -4.57 -35.67 -25.97
CA ALA A 138 -3.22 -35.18 -26.33
C ALA A 138 -3.05 -33.71 -25.98
N ALA A 139 -1.88 -33.32 -25.53
CA ALA A 139 -1.52 -31.93 -25.40
C ALA A 139 -1.47 -31.27 -26.78
N SER A 140 -2.06 -30.09 -26.92
CA SER A 140 -2.07 -29.36 -28.19
C SER A 140 -1.64 -27.91 -28.04
N THR A 141 -1.01 -27.38 -29.11
CA THR A 141 -0.66 -25.96 -29.18
C THR A 141 -1.41 -25.31 -30.34
N TRP A 142 -2.18 -24.30 -30.01
CA TRP A 142 -2.99 -23.52 -30.95
C TRP A 142 -2.36 -22.15 -31.16
N PHE A 143 -2.33 -21.68 -32.40
CA PHE A 143 -1.94 -20.33 -32.75
C PHE A 143 -3.07 -19.69 -33.56
N VAL A 144 -3.62 -18.60 -33.04
CA VAL A 144 -4.63 -17.78 -33.70
C VAL A 144 -3.97 -16.51 -34.21
N ASN A 145 -3.86 -16.38 -35.51
CA ASN A 145 -3.23 -15.23 -36.17
C ASN A 145 -4.13 -14.74 -37.28
N ASP A 146 -4.85 -13.70 -37.02
CA ASP A 146 -5.74 -13.02 -37.95
C ASP A 146 -5.21 -11.60 -38.22
N GLY A 147 -4.37 -11.49 -39.22
CA GLY A 147 -3.79 -10.22 -39.66
C GLY A 147 -4.27 -9.82 -41.04
N ALA A 148 -5.28 -8.98 -41.15
CA ALA A 148 -5.76 -8.35 -42.38
C ALA A 148 -5.88 -9.30 -43.57
N GLU A 149 -6.64 -10.38 -43.39
CA GLU A 149 -6.97 -11.43 -44.36
C GLU A 149 -5.78 -12.11 -45.09
N PRO A 150 -5.67 -13.40 -45.05
CA PRO A 150 -6.61 -14.39 -44.47
C PRO A 150 -6.29 -14.76 -43.00
N PHE A 151 -7.33 -15.02 -42.21
CA PHE A 151 -7.22 -15.60 -40.87
C PHE A 151 -6.49 -16.94 -40.92
N THR A 152 -5.46 -17.12 -40.13
CA THR A 152 -4.67 -18.33 -40.11
C THR A 152 -4.60 -18.89 -38.70
N THR A 153 -5.19 -20.05 -38.49
CA THR A 153 -5.10 -20.80 -37.22
C THR A 153 -4.24 -22.03 -37.46
N PHE A 154 -3.32 -22.29 -36.55
CA PHE A 154 -2.49 -23.46 -36.56
C PHE A 154 -2.83 -24.29 -35.34
N VAL A 155 -3.02 -25.57 -35.55
CA VAL A 155 -3.00 -26.56 -34.49
C VAL A 155 -2.00 -27.64 -34.86
N ASN A 156 -0.99 -27.82 -34.03
CA ASN A 156 0.16 -28.71 -34.34
C ASN A 156 0.80 -28.35 -35.69
N SER A 157 0.51 -29.07 -36.75
CA SER A 157 1.04 -28.81 -38.11
C SER A 157 -0.04 -28.43 -39.15
N LEU A 158 -1.29 -28.27 -38.72
CA LEU A 158 -2.40 -27.96 -39.61
C LEU A 158 -2.67 -26.46 -39.67
N THR A 159 -2.73 -25.91 -40.88
CA THR A 159 -3.03 -24.50 -41.15
C THR A 159 -4.46 -24.35 -41.63
N PHE A 160 -5.24 -23.53 -40.95
CA PHE A 160 -6.59 -23.10 -41.40
C PHE A 160 -6.49 -21.66 -41.87
N THR A 161 -7.11 -21.35 -43.00
CA THR A 161 -7.19 -19.99 -43.54
C THR A 161 -8.66 -19.63 -43.75
N ASN A 162 -9.10 -18.56 -43.09
CA ASN A 162 -10.45 -18.00 -43.27
C ASN A 162 -10.32 -16.65 -44.02
N ASN A 163 -11.15 -16.44 -45.04
CA ASN A 163 -11.16 -15.25 -45.88
C ASN A 163 -12.40 -14.36 -45.66
N SER A 164 -13.13 -14.52 -44.57
CA SER A 164 -14.34 -13.75 -44.28
C SER A 164 -14.58 -13.59 -42.78
N SER A 165 -15.30 -12.56 -42.39
CA SER A 165 -15.74 -12.35 -41.00
C SER A 165 -16.43 -13.55 -40.44
N ALA A 166 -15.98 -14.08 -39.32
CA ALA A 166 -16.55 -15.29 -38.72
C ALA A 166 -16.50 -15.24 -37.18
N TYR A 167 -17.46 -15.95 -36.60
CA TYR A 167 -17.33 -16.46 -35.26
C TYR A 167 -16.37 -17.65 -35.29
N LEU A 168 -15.30 -17.58 -34.49
CA LEU A 168 -14.34 -18.66 -34.35
C LEU A 168 -14.45 -19.24 -32.95
N THR A 169 -14.78 -20.55 -32.89
CA THR A 169 -14.83 -21.28 -31.61
C THR A 169 -13.76 -22.38 -31.63
N ILE A 170 -12.93 -22.42 -30.59
CA ILE A 170 -11.92 -23.46 -30.37
C ILE A 170 -12.31 -24.25 -29.13
N HIS A 171 -12.73 -25.51 -29.31
CA HIS A 171 -12.86 -26.49 -28.24
C HIS A 171 -11.51 -27.18 -28.05
N THR A 172 -10.81 -26.89 -26.95
CA THR A 172 -9.54 -27.57 -26.64
C THR A 172 -9.77 -28.98 -26.14
N GLY A 173 -8.73 -29.82 -26.16
CA GLY A 173 -8.81 -31.18 -25.65
C GLY A 173 -8.78 -31.29 -24.13
N THR A 174 -8.93 -32.53 -23.63
CA THR A 174 -8.86 -32.83 -22.19
C THR A 174 -7.43 -32.89 -21.64
N GLY A 175 -6.41 -32.81 -22.51
CA GLY A 175 -5.02 -32.71 -22.14
C GLY A 175 -4.62 -31.28 -21.71
N MET A 176 -3.33 -31.06 -21.48
CA MET A 176 -2.77 -29.72 -21.29
C MET A 176 -2.68 -29.00 -22.64
N ASN A 177 -3.35 -27.88 -22.80
CA ASN A 177 -3.36 -27.15 -24.06
C ASN A 177 -2.78 -25.74 -23.88
N LEU A 178 -2.06 -25.28 -24.92
CA LEU A 178 -1.59 -23.91 -25.04
C LEU A 178 -2.31 -23.24 -26.20
N VAL A 179 -3.01 -22.14 -25.93
CA VAL A 179 -3.70 -21.33 -26.94
C VAL A 179 -3.04 -19.97 -27.04
N ASN A 180 -2.34 -19.70 -28.15
CA ASN A 180 -1.69 -18.43 -28.43
C ASN A 180 -2.60 -17.58 -29.33
N VAL A 181 -3.16 -16.50 -28.81
CA VAL A 181 -3.99 -15.55 -29.54
C VAL A 181 -3.14 -14.35 -29.93
N TRP A 182 -2.60 -14.36 -31.15
CA TRP A 182 -1.70 -13.31 -31.64
C TRP A 182 -2.44 -12.14 -32.26
N SER A 183 -3.54 -12.42 -32.95
CA SER A 183 -4.39 -11.41 -33.57
C SER A 183 -5.80 -11.92 -33.77
N VAL A 184 -6.77 -10.99 -33.69
CA VAL A 184 -8.19 -11.21 -34.04
C VAL A 184 -8.69 -9.97 -34.78
N TYR A 185 -9.28 -10.15 -35.97
CA TYR A 185 -9.75 -9.01 -36.76
C TYR A 185 -10.98 -8.34 -36.15
N GLY A 186 -11.19 -7.04 -36.41
CA GLY A 186 -12.16 -6.23 -35.67
C GLY A 186 -13.64 -6.60 -35.86
N SER A 187 -13.96 -7.39 -36.88
CA SER A 187 -15.32 -7.92 -37.12
C SER A 187 -15.51 -9.33 -36.56
N ASP A 188 -14.45 -9.97 -36.08
CA ASP A 188 -14.47 -11.36 -35.69
C ASP A 188 -14.55 -11.51 -34.17
N THR A 189 -15.05 -12.66 -33.74
CA THR A 189 -15.10 -13.04 -32.34
C THR A 189 -14.42 -14.39 -32.18
N LEU A 190 -13.57 -14.51 -31.16
CA LEU A 190 -12.91 -15.74 -30.80
C LEU A 190 -13.45 -16.25 -29.47
N ASP A 191 -14.01 -17.45 -29.48
CA ASP A 191 -14.37 -18.20 -28.28
C ASP A 191 -13.36 -19.33 -28.06
N VAL A 192 -12.70 -19.35 -26.91
CA VAL A 192 -11.84 -20.45 -26.46
C VAL A 192 -12.59 -21.23 -25.39
N VAL A 193 -12.96 -22.47 -25.71
CA VAL A 193 -13.73 -23.37 -24.82
C VAL A 193 -12.84 -24.49 -24.33
N GLY A 194 -12.47 -24.46 -23.07
CA GLY A 194 -11.60 -25.43 -22.42
C GLY A 194 -12.34 -26.73 -22.04
N HIS A 195 -11.65 -27.87 -22.22
CA HIS A 195 -12.08 -29.19 -21.75
C HIS A 195 -11.00 -29.92 -20.95
N GLY A 196 -9.86 -29.27 -20.70
CA GLY A 196 -8.71 -29.68 -19.89
C GLY A 196 -8.01 -28.50 -19.26
N ASP A 197 -6.85 -28.71 -18.65
CA ASP A 197 -6.04 -27.60 -18.15
C ASP A 197 -5.44 -26.84 -19.33
N ASN A 198 -5.69 -25.53 -19.37
CA ASN A 198 -5.27 -24.67 -20.45
C ASN A 198 -4.31 -23.55 -19.97
N GLU A 199 -3.41 -23.19 -20.85
CA GLU A 199 -2.72 -21.91 -20.82
C GLU A 199 -3.17 -21.10 -22.04
N VAL A 200 -3.63 -19.88 -21.82
CA VAL A 200 -4.07 -18.98 -22.90
C VAL A 200 -3.21 -17.73 -22.89
N ASP A 201 -2.42 -17.57 -23.94
CA ASP A 201 -1.58 -16.40 -24.18
C ASP A 201 -2.30 -15.42 -25.10
N VAL A 202 -2.64 -14.25 -24.60
CA VAL A 202 -3.31 -13.18 -25.34
C VAL A 202 -2.31 -12.07 -25.66
N GLY A 203 -2.10 -11.80 -26.93
CA GLY A 203 -0.98 -11.02 -27.43
C GLY A 203 0.12 -11.93 -27.96
N ASN A 204 0.94 -11.41 -28.86
CA ASN A 204 2.05 -12.17 -29.42
C ASN A 204 3.18 -12.31 -28.38
N SER A 205 3.29 -13.46 -27.76
CA SER A 205 4.30 -13.75 -26.72
C SER A 205 5.74 -13.65 -27.20
N SER A 206 5.97 -13.73 -28.53
CA SER A 206 7.31 -13.59 -29.11
C SER A 206 7.70 -12.13 -29.37
N THR A 207 6.74 -11.27 -29.71
CA THR A 207 6.95 -9.84 -30.01
C THR A 207 6.47 -8.92 -28.88
N GLY A 208 5.71 -9.43 -27.94
CA GLY A 208 5.21 -8.70 -26.77
C GLY A 208 4.15 -7.64 -27.11
N SER A 209 3.18 -7.99 -27.97
CA SER A 209 2.16 -7.01 -28.38
C SER A 209 0.77 -7.62 -28.48
N ALA A 210 -0.20 -6.97 -27.82
CA ALA A 210 -1.63 -7.27 -27.92
C ALA A 210 -2.38 -6.38 -28.95
N ARG A 211 -1.65 -5.54 -29.68
CA ARG A 211 -2.17 -4.50 -30.58
C ARG A 211 -2.97 -5.02 -31.77
N SER A 212 -2.79 -6.27 -32.14
CA SER A 212 -3.47 -6.90 -33.26
C SER A 212 -4.78 -7.60 -32.88
N ILE A 213 -5.22 -7.48 -31.64
CA ILE A 213 -6.48 -8.07 -31.16
C ILE A 213 -7.55 -6.99 -31.22
N TYR A 214 -8.20 -6.89 -32.39
CA TYR A 214 -9.28 -5.94 -32.64
C TYR A 214 -10.67 -6.54 -32.43
N GLY A 215 -10.82 -7.87 -32.54
CA GLY A 215 -12.05 -8.62 -32.30
C GLY A 215 -12.13 -9.11 -30.87
N ALA A 216 -13.35 -9.36 -30.37
CA ALA A 216 -13.59 -9.84 -29.03
C ALA A 216 -12.99 -11.23 -28.80
N VAL A 217 -12.49 -11.49 -27.60
CA VAL A 217 -11.98 -12.79 -27.18
C VAL A 217 -12.69 -13.21 -25.91
N HIS A 218 -13.35 -14.37 -25.94
CA HIS A 218 -14.05 -14.95 -24.81
C HIS A 218 -13.42 -16.29 -24.43
N ILE A 219 -13.18 -16.49 -23.14
CA ILE A 219 -12.50 -17.69 -22.63
C ILE A 219 -13.42 -18.40 -21.63
N PHE A 220 -13.71 -19.65 -21.89
CA PHE A 220 -14.57 -20.51 -21.07
C PHE A 220 -13.86 -21.81 -20.75
N ASN A 221 -13.88 -22.24 -19.50
CA ASN A 221 -13.36 -23.56 -19.12
C ASN A 221 -14.13 -24.16 -17.93
N PRO A 222 -15.38 -24.54 -18.10
CA PRO A 222 -16.29 -24.88 -17.00
C PRO A 222 -15.93 -26.16 -16.25
N CYS A 223 -14.97 -26.95 -16.73
CA CYS A 223 -14.57 -28.20 -16.09
C CYS A 223 -13.23 -28.14 -15.39
N CYS A 224 -12.36 -27.22 -15.74
CA CYS A 224 -10.93 -27.36 -15.49
C CYS A 224 -10.27 -25.99 -15.25
N ASN A 225 -8.94 -25.92 -15.26
CA ASN A 225 -8.19 -24.70 -14.94
C ASN A 225 -7.69 -24.01 -16.21
N THR A 226 -7.74 -22.66 -16.19
CA THR A 226 -7.06 -21.84 -17.19
C THR A 226 -6.07 -20.91 -16.52
N VAL A 227 -4.84 -20.89 -17.00
CA VAL A 227 -3.86 -19.84 -16.73
C VAL A 227 -3.90 -18.86 -17.89
N LEU A 228 -4.03 -17.57 -17.59
CA LEU A 228 -4.22 -16.53 -18.61
C LEU A 228 -3.07 -15.53 -18.55
N ASN A 229 -2.38 -15.36 -19.67
CA ASN A 229 -1.26 -14.44 -19.80
C ASN A 229 -1.57 -13.37 -20.86
N PHE A 230 -1.35 -12.11 -20.53
CA PHE A 230 -1.50 -10.97 -21.44
C PHE A 230 -0.13 -10.39 -21.78
N HIS A 231 0.23 -10.38 -23.06
CA HIS A 231 1.54 -9.94 -23.51
C HIS A 231 1.48 -8.61 -24.27
N ASP A 232 1.87 -7.51 -23.61
CA ASP A 232 2.03 -6.20 -24.28
C ASP A 232 3.39 -5.54 -23.96
N TRP A 233 4.35 -6.31 -23.46
CA TRP A 233 5.64 -5.86 -22.91
C TRP A 233 6.53 -5.07 -23.89
N SER A 234 6.25 -5.06 -25.19
CA SER A 234 6.98 -4.26 -26.18
C SER A 234 6.25 -2.97 -26.62
N ASP A 235 5.00 -2.76 -26.21
CA ASP A 235 4.28 -1.51 -26.58
C ASP A 235 4.90 -0.30 -25.88
N ALA A 236 5.31 0.68 -26.65
CA ALA A 236 5.88 1.93 -26.15
C ALA A 236 4.84 3.03 -25.90
N THR A 237 3.57 2.73 -26.16
CA THR A 237 2.47 3.70 -25.96
C THR A 237 1.87 3.48 -24.58
N GLY A 238 1.86 4.49 -23.72
CA GLY A 238 1.18 4.42 -22.42
C GLY A 238 -0.30 4.09 -22.57
N ARG A 239 -0.76 3.11 -21.80
CA ARG A 239 -2.12 2.57 -21.81
C ARG A 239 -2.87 2.85 -20.51
N THR A 240 -4.19 2.92 -20.62
CA THR A 240 -5.08 2.81 -19.46
C THR A 240 -5.80 1.47 -19.55
N ILE A 241 -5.39 0.54 -18.72
CA ILE A 241 -5.89 -0.83 -18.67
C ILE A 241 -6.88 -0.92 -17.52
N SER A 242 -8.05 -1.46 -17.78
CA SER A 242 -9.04 -1.76 -16.74
C SER A 242 -9.17 -3.27 -16.60
N TYR A 243 -8.88 -3.76 -15.41
CA TYR A 243 -8.93 -5.17 -15.02
C TYR A 243 -10.06 -5.42 -14.05
N SER A 244 -10.86 -6.44 -14.29
CA SER A 244 -11.87 -6.97 -13.39
C SER A 244 -11.70 -8.48 -13.18
N GLN A 245 -12.47 -9.06 -12.28
CA GLN A 245 -12.43 -10.51 -12.01
C GLN A 245 -12.69 -11.37 -13.24
N ASN A 246 -13.27 -10.83 -14.32
CA ASN A 246 -13.66 -11.56 -15.51
C ASN A 246 -13.37 -10.83 -16.83
N SER A 247 -12.63 -9.72 -16.81
CA SER A 247 -12.33 -9.01 -18.06
C SER A 247 -11.11 -8.10 -17.96
N VAL A 248 -10.50 -7.87 -19.13
CA VAL A 248 -9.48 -6.84 -19.36
C VAL A 248 -9.89 -5.98 -20.55
N SER A 249 -9.79 -4.67 -20.40
CA SER A 249 -9.98 -3.69 -21.47
C SER A 249 -8.86 -2.66 -21.49
N GLY A 250 -8.63 -2.02 -22.63
CA GLY A 250 -7.60 -0.98 -22.81
C GLY A 250 -6.18 -1.51 -23.08
N LEU A 251 -5.92 -2.79 -22.82
CA LEU A 251 -4.67 -3.45 -23.20
C LEU A 251 -4.62 -3.67 -24.72
N ALA A 252 -5.60 -4.39 -25.23
CA ALA A 252 -5.84 -4.58 -26.66
C ALA A 252 -6.89 -3.58 -27.16
N PRO A 253 -7.03 -3.40 -28.52
CA PRO A 253 -8.13 -2.63 -29.07
C PRO A 253 -9.52 -3.18 -28.73
N ALA A 254 -9.65 -4.50 -28.57
CA ALA A 254 -10.88 -5.17 -28.14
C ALA A 254 -10.88 -5.52 -26.67
N ASN A 255 -12.06 -5.79 -26.11
CA ASN A 255 -12.22 -6.37 -24.79
C ASN A 255 -11.92 -7.88 -24.83
N ILE A 256 -11.33 -8.36 -23.75
CA ILE A 256 -11.06 -9.79 -23.54
C ILE A 256 -11.75 -10.15 -22.24
N ASP A 257 -12.59 -11.17 -22.27
CA ASP A 257 -13.32 -11.63 -21.10
C ASP A 257 -13.28 -13.15 -20.93
N TRP A 258 -13.60 -13.58 -19.72
CA TRP A 258 -13.62 -14.99 -19.34
C TRP A 258 -14.76 -15.26 -18.35
N ALA A 259 -15.17 -16.52 -18.28
CA ALA A 259 -16.15 -16.92 -17.30
C ALA A 259 -15.57 -16.91 -15.89
N GLU A 260 -16.36 -16.43 -14.96
CA GLU A 260 -16.03 -16.41 -13.53
C GLU A 260 -15.71 -17.84 -13.05
N PHE A 261 -14.66 -18.04 -12.28
CA PHE A 261 -14.15 -19.32 -11.78
C PHE A 261 -13.41 -20.23 -12.78
N ASP A 262 -13.39 -19.91 -14.06
CA ASP A 262 -12.70 -20.73 -15.07
C ASP A 262 -11.19 -20.43 -15.15
N VAL A 263 -10.78 -19.27 -14.60
CA VAL A 263 -9.39 -18.80 -14.58
C VAL A 263 -8.81 -18.92 -13.17
N THR A 264 -7.67 -19.57 -13.06
CA THR A 264 -6.99 -19.84 -11.78
C THR A 264 -5.78 -18.95 -11.50
N ALA A 265 -5.22 -18.31 -12.51
CA ALA A 265 -4.17 -17.33 -12.40
C ALA A 265 -4.16 -16.40 -13.62
N VAL A 266 -3.81 -15.14 -13.40
CA VAL A 266 -3.66 -14.15 -14.47
C VAL A 266 -2.32 -13.45 -14.35
N THR A 267 -1.60 -13.34 -15.47
CA THR A 267 -0.38 -12.54 -15.59
C THR A 267 -0.58 -11.46 -16.65
N LEU A 268 -0.31 -10.23 -16.29
CA LEU A 268 -0.39 -9.06 -17.15
C LEU A 268 1.01 -8.46 -17.33
N TYR A 269 1.57 -8.55 -18.53
CA TYR A 269 2.78 -7.86 -18.93
C TYR A 269 2.41 -6.53 -19.58
N ALA A 270 2.62 -5.43 -18.86
CA ALA A 270 2.41 -4.08 -19.37
C ALA A 270 3.54 -3.67 -20.32
N GLY A 271 3.30 -2.62 -21.10
CA GLY A 271 4.23 -2.11 -22.10
C GLY A 271 5.46 -1.40 -21.55
N THR A 272 6.25 -0.82 -22.44
CA THR A 272 7.38 0.07 -22.09
C THR A 272 6.95 1.53 -21.96
N GLY A 273 5.71 1.84 -22.28
CA GLY A 273 5.09 3.15 -22.07
C GLY A 273 4.81 3.41 -20.59
N VAL A 274 4.26 4.59 -20.30
CA VAL A 274 3.74 4.89 -18.96
C VAL A 274 2.31 4.35 -18.88
N ASP A 275 2.15 3.22 -18.22
CA ASP A 275 0.87 2.52 -18.15
C ASP A 275 0.10 2.81 -16.86
N THR A 276 -1.22 2.81 -16.96
CA THR A 276 -2.11 2.86 -15.79
C THR A 276 -2.96 1.60 -15.77
N VAL A 277 -2.80 0.79 -14.74
CA VAL A 277 -3.59 -0.42 -14.52
C VAL A 277 -4.60 -0.18 -13.41
N ASN A 278 -5.88 -0.18 -13.75
CA ASN A 278 -6.97 -0.04 -12.79
C ASN A 278 -7.54 -1.42 -12.45
N VAL A 279 -7.27 -1.92 -11.25
CA VAL A 279 -7.76 -3.21 -10.75
C VAL A 279 -9.02 -2.99 -9.94
N THR A 280 -10.17 -3.36 -10.51
CA THR A 280 -11.47 -3.15 -9.86
C THR A 280 -11.86 -4.31 -8.96
N SER A 281 -11.54 -5.53 -9.38
CA SER A 281 -11.75 -6.76 -8.62
C SER A 281 -10.87 -7.87 -9.18
N THR A 282 -10.55 -8.86 -8.36
CA THR A 282 -9.86 -10.08 -8.78
C THR A 282 -10.49 -11.29 -8.09
N LEU A 283 -10.66 -12.39 -8.80
CA LEU A 283 -11.04 -13.66 -8.20
C LEU A 283 -9.82 -14.59 -8.15
N ALA A 284 -9.14 -14.74 -9.29
CA ALA A 284 -7.85 -15.40 -9.39
C ALA A 284 -6.71 -14.45 -8.96
N PRO A 285 -5.57 -14.97 -8.46
CA PRO A 285 -4.37 -14.19 -8.27
C PRO A 285 -3.95 -13.47 -9.57
N LEU A 286 -3.64 -12.18 -9.44
CA LEU A 286 -3.18 -11.34 -10.54
C LEU A 286 -1.71 -10.97 -10.32
N THR A 287 -0.87 -11.21 -11.31
CA THR A 287 0.50 -10.69 -11.35
C THR A 287 0.59 -9.60 -12.42
N ILE A 288 1.12 -8.44 -12.06
CA ILE A 288 1.35 -7.31 -12.95
C ILE A 288 2.85 -7.10 -13.09
N HIS A 289 3.36 -7.26 -14.28
CA HIS A 289 4.76 -6.98 -14.63
C HIS A 289 4.83 -5.66 -15.40
N GLY A 290 5.41 -4.63 -14.82
CA GLY A 290 5.87 -3.45 -15.54
C GLY A 290 7.16 -3.76 -16.29
N THR A 291 7.37 -3.19 -17.47
CA THR A 291 8.55 -3.52 -18.29
C THR A 291 9.60 -2.41 -18.33
N ASN A 292 9.23 -1.16 -18.44
CA ASN A 292 10.19 -0.04 -18.48
C ASN A 292 9.53 1.35 -18.29
N GLY A 293 8.24 1.45 -18.12
CA GLY A 293 7.52 2.70 -17.86
C GLY A 293 7.52 3.06 -16.36
N SER A 294 7.24 4.33 -16.06
CA SER A 294 6.86 4.73 -14.70
C SER A 294 5.35 4.51 -14.56
N ASP A 295 4.97 3.30 -14.18
CA ASP A 295 3.60 2.86 -14.24
C ASP A 295 2.79 3.25 -12.99
N VAL A 296 1.48 3.25 -13.13
CA VAL A 296 0.54 3.47 -12.05
C VAL A 296 -0.37 2.25 -11.92
N VAL A 297 -0.48 1.70 -10.73
CA VAL A 297 -1.42 0.62 -10.43
C VAL A 297 -2.41 1.10 -9.38
N ASN A 298 -3.66 1.26 -9.79
CA ASN A 298 -4.75 1.64 -8.91
C ASN A 298 -5.56 0.40 -8.52
N ILE A 299 -5.66 0.12 -7.24
CA ILE A 299 -6.36 -1.05 -6.70
C ILE A 299 -7.54 -0.59 -5.86
N GLY A 300 -8.73 -1.04 -6.21
CA GLY A 300 -9.99 -0.66 -5.60
C GLY A 300 -10.81 0.26 -6.50
N ALA A 301 -11.88 -0.26 -7.08
CA ALA A 301 -12.79 0.52 -7.89
C ALA A 301 -13.87 1.17 -7.04
N ALA A 302 -14.22 2.41 -7.38
CA ALA A 302 -15.26 3.16 -6.68
C ALA A 302 -15.03 3.24 -5.16
N GLY A 303 -13.77 3.26 -4.74
CA GLY A 303 -13.37 3.38 -3.35
C GLY A 303 -13.48 2.08 -2.54
N SER A 304 -13.37 0.90 -3.16
CA SER A 304 -13.45 -0.36 -2.42
C SER A 304 -12.45 -1.41 -2.93
N THR A 305 -11.68 -1.96 -2.00
CA THR A 305 -10.77 -3.09 -2.23
C THR A 305 -11.39 -4.45 -1.90
N ARG A 306 -12.66 -4.50 -1.48
CA ARG A 306 -13.33 -5.72 -1.02
C ARG A 306 -13.44 -6.83 -2.06
N GLY A 307 -13.45 -6.47 -3.34
CA GLY A 307 -13.49 -7.42 -4.46
C GLY A 307 -12.11 -7.89 -4.91
N VAL A 308 -11.03 -7.51 -4.25
CA VAL A 308 -9.67 -7.79 -4.68
C VAL A 308 -9.08 -8.95 -3.88
N ALA A 309 -8.73 -10.04 -4.56
CA ALA A 309 -7.94 -11.15 -4.05
C ALA A 309 -6.43 -10.82 -4.11
N ALA A 310 -5.55 -11.82 -4.20
CA ALA A 310 -4.12 -11.60 -4.24
C ALA A 310 -3.67 -10.85 -5.50
N VAL A 311 -2.83 -9.83 -5.32
CA VAL A 311 -2.16 -9.10 -6.41
C VAL A 311 -0.66 -9.07 -6.11
N ALA A 312 0.15 -9.32 -7.15
CA ALA A 312 1.60 -9.16 -7.11
C ALA A 312 2.03 -8.15 -8.18
N ILE A 313 2.96 -7.26 -7.83
CA ILE A 313 3.41 -6.18 -8.72
C ILE A 313 4.95 -6.18 -8.74
N ASP A 314 5.54 -6.17 -9.91
CA ASP A 314 6.96 -5.89 -10.08
C ASP A 314 7.22 -4.98 -11.29
N ASN A 315 8.30 -4.23 -11.26
CA ASN A 315 8.76 -3.37 -12.36
C ASN A 315 10.28 -3.18 -12.25
N SER A 316 11.03 -4.26 -12.45
CA SER A 316 12.47 -4.30 -12.22
C SER A 316 13.31 -3.35 -13.09
N ALA A 317 12.75 -2.85 -14.19
CA ALA A 317 13.43 -1.92 -15.11
C ALA A 317 13.09 -0.45 -14.84
N ALA A 318 12.05 -0.17 -14.03
CA ALA A 318 11.60 1.18 -13.69
C ALA A 318 10.88 1.19 -12.33
N TYR A 319 9.85 2.00 -12.17
CA TYR A 319 9.12 2.12 -10.90
C TYR A 319 7.61 2.16 -11.11
N THR A 320 6.88 1.61 -10.15
CA THR A 320 5.42 1.66 -10.13
C THR A 320 4.93 2.54 -8.96
N HIS A 321 3.97 3.40 -9.24
CA HIS A 321 3.19 4.10 -8.21
C HIS A 321 1.95 3.26 -7.90
N ILE A 322 1.75 2.91 -6.65
CA ILE A 322 0.60 2.11 -6.20
C ILE A 322 -0.39 3.01 -5.47
N THR A 323 -1.65 2.99 -5.90
CA THR A 323 -2.78 3.56 -5.16
C THR A 323 -3.70 2.45 -4.69
N LEU A 324 -4.01 2.46 -3.39
CA LEU A 324 -4.95 1.53 -2.76
C LEU A 324 -6.15 2.35 -2.28
N ASP A 325 -7.31 2.17 -2.91
CA ASP A 325 -8.49 2.99 -2.63
C ASP A 325 -9.61 2.15 -1.97
N ASP A 326 -9.73 2.29 -0.65
CA ASP A 326 -10.84 1.73 0.15
C ASP A 326 -11.73 2.83 0.75
N SER A 327 -11.66 4.05 0.19
CA SER A 327 -12.27 5.28 0.73
C SER A 327 -13.79 5.21 0.94
N ALA A 328 -14.49 4.33 0.24
CA ALA A 328 -15.93 4.11 0.40
C ALA A 328 -16.28 2.99 1.40
N ASP A 329 -15.29 2.25 1.94
CA ASP A 329 -15.59 1.25 2.97
C ASP A 329 -16.00 1.91 4.29
N THR A 330 -17.08 1.43 4.88
CA THR A 330 -17.61 1.92 6.14
C THR A 330 -17.25 1.06 7.34
N THR A 331 -16.51 -0.02 7.10
CA THR A 331 -16.11 -0.99 8.14
C THR A 331 -14.69 -0.70 8.59
N GLY A 332 -14.48 -0.57 9.88
CA GLY A 332 -13.12 -0.43 10.42
C GLY A 332 -12.22 -1.61 10.04
N ARG A 333 -11.05 -1.30 9.52
CA ARG A 333 -10.04 -2.25 9.06
C ARG A 333 -8.84 -2.31 10.00
N SER A 334 -8.17 -3.45 10.00
CA SER A 334 -6.85 -3.60 10.60
C SER A 334 -5.84 -3.91 9.49
N VAL A 335 -5.10 -2.89 9.10
CA VAL A 335 -4.20 -2.90 7.95
C VAL A 335 -2.75 -2.96 8.43
N THR A 336 -1.92 -3.74 7.76
CA THR A 336 -0.48 -3.79 8.00
C THR A 336 0.28 -3.56 6.70
N LEU A 337 1.13 -2.55 6.69
CA LEU A 337 2.00 -2.16 5.57
C LEU A 337 3.45 -2.49 5.90
N SER A 338 4.13 -3.13 4.96
CA SER A 338 5.58 -3.35 4.98
C SER A 338 6.22 -2.76 3.72
N ASP A 339 7.53 -2.85 3.60
CA ASP A 339 8.27 -2.41 2.41
C ASP A 339 7.96 -3.22 1.13
N SER A 340 7.29 -4.36 1.26
CA SER A 340 7.00 -5.28 0.15
C SER A 340 5.57 -5.79 0.10
N SER A 341 4.70 -5.40 1.03
CA SER A 341 3.32 -5.90 1.06
C SER A 341 2.38 -5.05 1.90
N ILE A 342 1.09 -5.17 1.60
CA ILE A 342 0.00 -4.71 2.47
C ILE A 342 -1.03 -5.81 2.67
N THR A 343 -1.53 -5.93 3.89
CA THR A 343 -2.54 -6.91 4.29
C THR A 343 -3.67 -6.25 5.08
N GLY A 344 -4.84 -6.85 5.08
CA GLY A 344 -5.99 -6.39 5.88
C GLY A 344 -6.86 -5.34 5.20
N ILE A 345 -6.40 -4.71 4.11
CA ILE A 345 -7.21 -3.78 3.32
C ILE A 345 -8.07 -4.51 2.29
N ALA A 346 -7.52 -5.53 1.63
CA ALA A 346 -8.19 -6.36 0.62
C ALA A 346 -8.49 -7.77 1.18
N GLN A 347 -9.11 -8.64 0.39
CA GLN A 347 -9.41 -10.03 0.79
C GLN A 347 -8.14 -10.86 1.00
N ALA A 348 -7.07 -10.56 0.26
CA ALA A 348 -5.76 -11.20 0.41
C ALA A 348 -4.65 -10.15 0.37
N SER A 349 -3.41 -10.60 0.50
CA SER A 349 -2.26 -9.70 0.45
C SER A 349 -2.05 -9.12 -0.96
N ILE A 350 -1.67 -7.86 -0.99
CA ILE A 350 -1.12 -7.20 -2.17
C ILE A 350 0.38 -7.07 -1.94
N ASN A 351 1.17 -7.63 -2.85
CA ASN A 351 2.61 -7.74 -2.71
C ASN A 351 3.34 -7.01 -3.84
N TRP A 352 4.54 -6.54 -3.57
CA TRP A 352 5.40 -5.90 -4.57
C TRP A 352 6.88 -6.13 -4.28
N VAL A 353 7.70 -5.88 -5.26
CA VAL A 353 9.15 -5.84 -5.06
C VAL A 353 9.54 -4.48 -4.50
N ALA A 354 10.14 -4.46 -3.31
CA ALA A 354 10.39 -3.24 -2.55
C ALA A 354 11.29 -2.19 -3.26
N GLY A 355 12.09 -2.60 -4.25
CA GLY A 355 12.92 -1.71 -5.05
C GLY A 355 12.24 -1.09 -6.24
N ASP A 356 11.06 -1.60 -6.62
CA ASP A 356 10.36 -1.29 -7.85
C ASP A 356 9.23 -0.27 -7.65
N ILE A 357 9.04 0.24 -6.42
CA ILE A 357 7.96 1.15 -6.07
C ILE A 357 8.46 2.59 -5.91
N SER A 358 7.81 3.51 -6.59
CA SER A 358 8.10 4.95 -6.51
C SER A 358 7.34 5.66 -5.39
N ALA A 359 6.09 5.27 -5.13
CA ALA A 359 5.25 5.80 -4.07
C ALA A 359 4.07 4.85 -3.79
N ILE A 360 3.49 4.98 -2.61
CA ILE A 360 2.28 4.27 -2.18
C ILE A 360 1.28 5.31 -1.65
N ASP A 361 0.11 5.40 -2.26
CA ASP A 361 -1.02 6.17 -1.76
C ASP A 361 -2.08 5.22 -1.20
N LEU A 362 -2.39 5.38 0.07
CA LEU A 362 -3.34 4.56 0.80
C LEU A 362 -4.53 5.41 1.24
N LEU A 363 -5.68 5.21 0.61
CA LEU A 363 -6.94 5.84 0.97
C LEU A 363 -7.73 4.88 1.85
N MET A 364 -7.84 5.22 3.14
CA MET A 364 -8.58 4.42 4.13
C MET A 364 -10.07 4.72 4.03
N GLY A 365 -10.88 3.79 4.55
CA GLY A 365 -12.34 3.93 4.59
C GLY A 365 -12.88 4.96 5.56
N THR A 366 -14.21 4.95 5.74
CA THR A 366 -14.89 5.83 6.70
C THR A 366 -15.11 5.15 8.05
N GLY A 367 -14.66 3.92 8.22
CA GLY A 367 -14.67 3.18 9.48
C GLY A 367 -13.60 3.68 10.45
N ASN A 368 -13.55 3.11 11.64
CA ASN A 368 -12.42 3.34 12.55
C ASN A 368 -11.30 2.37 12.18
N ASP A 369 -10.30 2.87 11.49
CA ASP A 369 -9.24 2.06 10.92
C ASP A 369 -8.00 2.04 11.80
N THR A 370 -7.31 0.91 11.79
CA THR A 370 -6.00 0.77 12.42
C THR A 370 -4.99 0.39 11.34
N LEU A 371 -3.97 1.23 11.15
CA LEU A 371 -2.88 0.97 10.22
C LEU A 371 -1.57 0.83 10.99
N ASN A 372 -0.88 -0.30 10.77
CA ASN A 372 0.46 -0.52 11.28
C ASN A 372 1.46 -0.43 10.09
N VAL A 373 2.32 0.57 10.08
CA VAL A 373 3.40 0.73 9.11
C VAL A 373 4.68 0.15 9.73
N LEU A 374 5.04 -1.05 9.34
CA LEU A 374 6.20 -1.75 9.88
C LEU A 374 7.51 -1.29 9.23
N SER A 375 7.45 -1.02 7.93
CA SER A 375 8.58 -0.55 7.13
C SER A 375 8.10 0.08 5.83
N SER A 376 8.90 0.96 5.24
CA SER A 376 8.70 1.47 3.89
C SER A 376 10.01 1.96 3.29
N LYS A 377 10.30 1.59 2.05
CA LYS A 377 11.39 2.18 1.25
C LYS A 377 10.92 3.34 0.40
N ALA A 378 9.72 3.22 -0.15
CA ALA A 378 9.09 4.27 -0.94
C ALA A 378 8.36 5.27 -0.04
N PRO A 379 8.13 6.51 -0.49
CA PRO A 379 7.19 7.43 0.13
C PRO A 379 5.80 6.81 0.28
N VAL A 380 5.16 7.05 1.42
CA VAL A 380 3.81 6.58 1.74
C VAL A 380 2.94 7.78 2.11
N THR A 381 1.82 7.95 1.41
CA THR A 381 0.77 8.89 1.79
C THR A 381 -0.41 8.10 2.36
N ILE A 382 -0.83 8.40 3.57
CA ILE A 382 -1.96 7.78 4.25
C ILE A 382 -3.07 8.83 4.31
N GLN A 383 -4.23 8.53 3.74
CA GLN A 383 -5.39 9.41 3.75
C GLN A 383 -6.54 8.74 4.49
N GLY A 384 -6.85 9.23 5.69
CA GLY A 384 -8.10 8.94 6.39
C GLY A 384 -9.24 9.74 5.77
N THR A 385 -10.42 9.17 5.68
CA THR A 385 -11.60 9.86 5.12
C THR A 385 -12.60 10.31 6.19
N ALA A 386 -12.93 9.43 7.10
CA ALA A 386 -13.74 9.69 8.30
C ALA A 386 -13.48 8.55 9.30
N GLY A 387 -14.00 8.63 10.52
CA GLY A 387 -13.74 7.65 11.55
C GLY A 387 -12.62 8.09 12.51
N HIS A 388 -12.46 7.36 13.60
CA HIS A 388 -11.36 7.56 14.54
C HIS A 388 -10.23 6.58 14.20
N ASP A 389 -9.32 7.04 13.36
CA ASP A 389 -8.24 6.20 12.87
C ASP A 389 -7.03 6.22 13.79
N THR A 390 -6.31 5.12 13.81
CA THR A 390 -5.03 5.00 14.51
C THR A 390 -3.96 4.56 13.52
N VAL A 391 -2.88 5.30 13.44
CA VAL A 391 -1.69 4.93 12.66
C VAL A 391 -0.54 4.69 13.61
N THR A 392 0.02 3.48 13.58
CA THR A 392 1.21 3.11 14.33
C THR A 392 2.38 2.94 13.37
N LEU A 393 3.46 3.66 13.62
CA LEU A 393 4.70 3.58 12.86
C LEU A 393 5.76 2.88 13.71
N GLY A 394 6.29 1.75 13.22
CA GLY A 394 7.32 0.98 13.85
C GLY A 394 7.08 -0.53 13.80
N ASN A 395 8.14 -1.29 13.88
CA ASN A 395 8.13 -2.76 13.87
C ASN A 395 8.82 -3.29 15.12
N GLY A 396 8.01 -3.83 16.05
CA GLY A 396 8.53 -4.39 17.29
C GLY A 396 9.29 -3.40 18.16
N GLY A 397 8.87 -2.14 18.17
CA GLY A 397 9.52 -1.04 18.90
C GLY A 397 10.69 -0.41 18.14
N GLY A 398 10.69 -0.42 16.80
CA GLY A 398 11.73 0.25 16.02
C GLY A 398 11.20 0.88 14.74
N VAL A 399 11.47 2.15 14.51
CA VAL A 399 11.09 2.90 13.31
C VAL A 399 12.17 2.91 12.23
N GLN A 400 13.27 2.21 12.42
CA GLN A 400 14.42 2.23 11.51
C GLN A 400 14.14 1.57 10.15
N GLY A 401 13.08 0.75 10.05
CA GLY A 401 12.57 0.21 8.80
C GLY A 401 11.81 1.22 7.93
N ILE A 402 11.45 2.37 8.48
CA ILE A 402 10.74 3.44 7.76
C ILE A 402 11.78 4.34 7.09
N ALA A 403 12.23 3.93 5.91
CA ALA A 403 13.27 4.62 5.15
C ALA A 403 12.71 5.68 4.19
N GLY A 404 11.54 5.42 3.60
CA GLY A 404 10.78 6.41 2.83
C GLY A 404 10.00 7.37 3.74
N PRO A 405 9.72 8.61 3.30
CA PRO A 405 8.86 9.53 4.05
C PRO A 405 7.45 8.94 4.22
N VAL A 406 6.82 9.25 5.36
CA VAL A 406 5.42 8.91 5.63
C VAL A 406 4.65 10.20 5.89
N ASP A 407 3.56 10.43 5.14
CA ASP A 407 2.69 11.59 5.29
C ASP A 407 1.26 11.14 5.66
N VAL A 408 0.74 11.67 6.78
CA VAL A 408 -0.55 11.24 7.35
C VAL A 408 -1.56 12.38 7.23
N HIS A 409 -2.60 12.17 6.44
CA HIS A 409 -3.69 13.10 6.21
C HIS A 409 -5.01 12.56 6.76
N ASN A 410 -5.77 13.37 7.48
CA ASN A 410 -7.16 13.08 7.85
C ASN A 410 -7.93 14.36 8.18
N PHE A 411 -8.20 15.14 7.16
CA PHE A 411 -8.86 16.46 7.31
C PHE A 411 -10.24 16.39 7.95
N LEU A 412 -10.98 15.30 7.72
CA LEU A 412 -12.39 15.21 8.16
C LEU A 412 -12.55 14.73 9.60
N SER A 413 -11.62 13.92 10.11
CA SER A 413 -11.81 13.21 11.37
C SER A 413 -10.64 13.24 12.35
N ARG A 414 -9.41 13.32 11.90
CA ARG A 414 -8.18 13.36 12.69
C ARG A 414 -7.72 11.99 13.20
N THR A 415 -6.48 11.67 12.94
CA THR A 415 -5.83 10.40 13.25
C THR A 415 -5.09 10.44 14.59
N ALA A 416 -5.18 9.40 15.40
CA ALA A 416 -4.26 9.17 16.50
C ALA A 416 -2.95 8.55 15.94
N LEU A 417 -1.82 9.20 16.14
CA LEU A 417 -0.53 8.77 15.62
C LEU A 417 0.35 8.25 16.76
N ILE A 418 0.85 7.03 16.60
CA ILE A 418 1.81 6.39 17.50
C ILE A 418 3.11 6.15 16.74
N ILE A 419 4.22 6.63 17.28
CA ILE A 419 5.55 6.44 16.70
C ILE A 419 6.35 5.63 17.72
N ASP A 420 6.53 4.33 17.43
CA ASP A 420 7.07 3.34 18.39
C ASP A 420 8.52 2.98 18.04
N ASP A 421 9.46 3.62 18.73
CA ASP A 421 10.90 3.31 18.69
C ASP A 421 11.41 2.68 20.00
N SER A 422 10.48 2.18 20.82
CA SER A 422 10.68 1.76 22.21
C SER A 422 11.76 0.69 22.44
N ALA A 423 12.12 -0.08 21.42
CA ALA A 423 13.17 -1.10 21.47
C ALA A 423 14.52 -0.66 20.85
N ASP A 424 14.62 0.52 20.22
CA ASP A 424 15.91 0.97 19.68
C ASP A 424 16.92 1.27 20.81
N ALA A 425 18.09 0.65 20.72
CA ALA A 425 19.17 0.83 21.69
C ALA A 425 20.11 1.98 21.32
N THR A 426 19.91 2.61 20.18
CA THR A 426 20.75 3.72 19.69
C THR A 426 20.15 5.04 20.10
N GLY A 427 20.90 5.86 20.84
CA GLY A 427 20.44 7.21 21.18
C GLY A 427 20.19 8.06 19.94
N ARG A 428 18.98 8.61 19.83
CA ARG A 428 18.52 9.44 18.71
C ARG A 428 18.35 10.91 19.10
N THR A 429 18.40 11.76 18.09
CA THR A 429 18.02 13.17 18.26
C THR A 429 16.87 13.47 17.32
N ALA A 430 15.68 13.56 17.88
CA ALA A 430 14.46 13.86 17.15
C ALA A 430 14.07 15.33 17.30
N THR A 431 13.56 15.91 16.22
CA THR A 431 12.95 17.25 16.24
C THR A 431 11.47 17.14 15.88
N TYR A 432 10.64 17.48 16.85
CA TYR A 432 9.19 17.47 16.74
C TYR A 432 8.66 18.88 16.46
N THR A 433 7.75 18.97 15.51
CA THR A 433 6.98 20.18 15.19
C THR A 433 5.50 19.84 15.08
N LYS A 434 4.64 20.85 15.05
CA LYS A 434 3.19 20.68 14.87
C LYS A 434 2.79 19.99 13.56
N THR A 435 3.72 19.78 12.64
CA THR A 435 3.49 19.19 11.31
C THR A 435 4.40 18.00 11.00
N GLY A 436 5.16 17.51 11.96
CA GLY A 436 6.00 16.34 11.70
C GLY A 436 7.13 16.15 12.70
N ILE A 437 7.81 15.04 12.54
CA ILE A 437 9.01 14.67 13.30
C ILE A 437 10.11 14.20 12.34
N THR A 438 11.33 14.58 12.65
CA THR A 438 12.53 14.17 11.91
C THR A 438 13.62 13.71 12.86
N GLY A 439 14.56 12.91 12.38
CA GLY A 439 15.73 12.46 13.13
C GLY A 439 15.48 11.21 14.00
N LEU A 440 14.26 10.70 14.09
CA LEU A 440 13.95 9.44 14.75
C LEU A 440 14.02 8.27 13.76
N ALA A 441 13.15 8.27 12.75
CA ALA A 441 13.24 7.37 11.61
C ALA A 441 14.19 7.91 10.53
N PRO A 442 14.72 7.06 9.62
CA PRO A 442 15.46 7.53 8.46
C PRO A 442 14.62 8.40 7.53
N GLY A 443 13.35 8.05 7.30
CA GLY A 443 12.35 8.86 6.60
C GLY A 443 11.71 9.90 7.50
N ALA A 444 11.34 11.06 6.95
CA ALA A 444 10.55 12.06 7.66
C ALA A 444 9.11 11.54 7.88
N ILE A 445 8.53 11.85 9.04
CA ILE A 445 7.12 11.57 9.33
C ILE A 445 6.43 12.92 9.43
N THR A 446 5.44 13.15 8.56
CA THR A 446 4.76 14.44 8.43
C THR A 446 3.25 14.31 8.48
N TRP A 447 2.59 15.40 8.79
CA TRP A 447 1.13 15.55 8.76
C TRP A 447 0.75 17.03 8.60
N PRO A 448 -0.34 17.36 7.91
CA PRO A 448 -0.89 18.71 7.93
C PRO A 448 -1.36 19.10 9.31
N GLN A 449 -1.30 20.38 9.60
CA GLN A 449 -1.84 20.90 10.84
C GLN A 449 -3.33 20.56 10.95
N ASN A 450 -3.77 20.01 12.07
CA ASN A 450 -5.13 19.56 12.41
C ASN A 450 -5.57 18.20 11.85
N ASP A 451 -4.76 17.46 11.12
CA ASP A 451 -5.10 16.12 10.64
C ASP A 451 -4.82 15.01 11.67
N VAL A 452 -4.07 15.34 12.73
CA VAL A 452 -3.72 14.42 13.81
C VAL A 452 -4.37 14.88 15.11
N SER A 453 -5.03 13.97 15.83
CA SER A 453 -5.74 14.24 17.10
C SER A 453 -4.85 14.09 18.33
N SER A 454 -3.82 13.26 18.24
CA SER A 454 -2.83 13.03 19.29
C SER A 454 -1.57 12.42 18.69
N VAL A 455 -0.44 12.69 19.29
CA VAL A 455 0.82 12.01 18.96
C VAL A 455 1.37 11.36 20.22
N THR A 456 1.63 10.06 20.15
CA THR A 456 2.40 9.32 21.15
C THR A 456 3.75 8.98 20.54
N LEU A 457 4.81 9.36 21.24
CA LEU A 457 6.18 9.12 20.85
C LEU A 457 6.82 8.21 21.89
N ASP A 458 7.00 6.95 21.56
CA ASP A 458 7.70 5.99 22.40
C ASP A 458 9.18 6.00 22.02
N MET A 459 10.02 6.50 22.93
CA MET A 459 11.47 6.62 22.74
C MET A 459 12.16 5.28 23.01
N GLY A 460 13.34 5.10 22.42
CA GLY A 460 14.15 3.91 22.57
C GLY A 460 14.76 3.70 23.97
N ILE A 461 15.51 2.61 24.11
CA ILE A 461 16.28 2.34 25.33
C ILE A 461 17.65 3.03 25.33
N GLY A 462 17.99 3.74 24.25
CA GLY A 462 19.17 4.58 24.13
C GLY A 462 19.06 5.87 24.96
N GLN A 463 20.07 6.73 24.86
CA GLN A 463 19.99 8.08 25.41
C GLN A 463 19.44 9.00 24.32
N ASP A 464 18.16 9.32 24.41
CA ASP A 464 17.47 10.04 23.37
C ASP A 464 17.33 11.53 23.69
N THR A 465 17.27 12.33 22.63
CA THR A 465 17.02 13.76 22.73
C THR A 465 15.82 14.11 21.85
N VAL A 466 14.77 14.67 22.46
CA VAL A 466 13.62 15.21 21.74
C VAL A 466 13.61 16.72 21.85
N LYS A 467 13.61 17.41 20.71
CA LYS A 467 13.43 18.86 20.63
C LYS A 467 12.01 19.16 20.19
N VAL A 468 11.19 19.70 21.05
CA VAL A 468 9.80 20.08 20.79
C VAL A 468 9.73 21.56 20.46
N TYR A 469 9.69 21.89 19.17
CA TYR A 469 9.66 23.28 18.70
C TYR A 469 8.25 23.88 18.67
N SER A 470 7.26 23.06 18.37
CA SER A 470 5.87 23.51 18.33
C SER A 470 4.90 22.34 18.50
N VAL A 471 3.74 22.59 19.10
CA VAL A 471 2.62 21.65 19.22
C VAL A 471 1.36 22.38 18.76
N ASN A 472 0.45 21.66 18.11
CA ASN A 472 -0.75 22.23 17.49
C ASN A 472 -1.72 22.86 18.50
N SER A 473 -2.62 23.75 18.05
CA SER A 473 -3.53 24.56 18.88
C SER A 473 -4.89 23.93 19.22
N GLY A 474 -5.11 22.64 18.95
CA GLY A 474 -6.39 22.00 19.26
C GLY A 474 -6.53 21.64 20.74
N SER A 475 -7.67 21.85 21.36
CA SER A 475 -7.93 21.47 22.76
C SER A 475 -7.96 19.94 23.00
N GLY A 476 -7.56 19.15 22.04
CA GLY A 476 -7.54 17.70 22.04
C GLY A 476 -6.31 17.11 21.35
N ASP A 477 -5.22 17.85 21.17
CA ASP A 477 -4.03 17.40 20.44
C ASP A 477 -2.82 17.21 21.38
N PRO A 478 -2.88 16.33 22.40
CA PRO A 478 -1.77 16.11 23.29
C PRO A 478 -0.60 15.46 22.57
N LEU A 479 0.59 15.90 22.92
CA LEU A 479 1.81 15.16 22.65
C LEU A 479 2.17 14.39 23.91
N THR A 480 2.36 13.08 23.82
CA THR A 480 2.88 12.25 24.89
C THR A 480 4.25 11.71 24.47
N ILE A 481 5.24 11.86 25.32
CA ILE A 481 6.60 11.36 25.11
C ILE A 481 6.90 10.34 26.21
N HIS A 482 7.03 9.09 25.84
CA HIS A 482 7.39 7.99 26.72
C HIS A 482 8.87 7.67 26.58
N GLY A 483 9.66 7.85 27.63
CA GLY A 483 10.98 7.26 27.74
C GLY A 483 10.88 5.81 28.19
N THR A 484 11.72 4.92 27.68
CA THR A 484 11.67 3.52 28.04
C THR A 484 12.71 3.07 29.04
N ASN A 485 13.98 3.34 28.82
CA ASN A 485 15.06 2.95 29.75
C ASN A 485 16.33 3.82 29.63
N GLY A 486 16.35 4.80 28.73
CA GLY A 486 17.46 5.73 28.55
C GLY A 486 17.47 6.85 29.59
N LEU A 487 18.57 7.59 29.64
CA LEU A 487 18.64 8.89 30.30
C LEU A 487 18.33 9.95 29.24
N ASP A 488 17.06 10.19 29.01
CA ASP A 488 16.57 10.98 27.91
C ASP A 488 16.58 12.48 28.23
N SER A 489 16.55 13.30 27.20
CA SER A 489 16.43 14.74 27.33
C SER A 489 15.32 15.26 26.43
N VAL A 490 14.43 16.08 26.99
CA VAL A 490 13.38 16.75 26.23
C VAL A 490 13.54 18.25 26.35
N TYR A 491 13.66 18.92 25.21
CA TYR A 491 13.82 20.36 25.08
C TYR A 491 12.53 20.96 24.51
N PHE A 492 11.97 21.91 25.23
CA PHE A 492 10.80 22.70 24.83
C PHE A 492 11.23 24.12 24.48
N GLY A 493 10.84 24.58 23.30
CA GLY A 493 11.25 25.85 22.73
C GLY A 493 12.02 25.66 21.44
N ASP A 494 11.84 26.58 20.50
CA ASP A 494 12.51 26.50 19.20
C ASP A 494 14.02 26.86 19.31
N ALA A 495 14.72 26.84 18.19
CA ALA A 495 16.16 27.12 18.16
C ALA A 495 16.54 28.56 18.58
N SER A 496 15.57 29.46 18.69
CA SER A 496 15.77 30.84 19.18
C SER A 496 15.49 31.00 20.67
N GLY A 497 15.05 29.95 21.36
CA GLY A 497 14.61 29.99 22.74
C GLY A 497 13.20 30.52 22.93
N ASN A 498 12.25 30.06 22.12
CA ASN A 498 10.85 30.50 22.19
C ASN A 498 9.90 29.28 22.36
N ALA A 499 9.22 29.23 23.51
CA ALA A 499 8.28 28.17 23.84
C ALA A 499 6.81 28.52 23.45
N GLN A 500 6.54 29.69 22.88
CA GLN A 500 5.19 30.20 22.63
C GLN A 500 4.45 29.47 21.51
N GLN A 501 5.14 28.58 20.75
CA GLN A 501 4.53 27.71 19.75
C GLN A 501 4.09 26.36 20.34
N ILE A 502 4.25 26.11 21.61
CA ILE A 502 3.71 24.92 22.30
C ILE A 502 2.29 25.24 22.75
N LEU A 503 1.33 25.01 21.85
CA LEU A 503 -0.04 25.51 22.01
C LEU A 503 -0.98 24.53 22.72
N SER A 504 -0.63 23.23 22.78
CA SER A 504 -1.40 22.18 23.45
C SER A 504 -0.59 21.50 24.54
N PRO A 505 -1.26 20.74 25.44
CA PRO A 505 -0.56 20.05 26.51
C PRO A 505 0.45 19.02 25.99
N VAL A 506 1.59 18.95 26.66
CA VAL A 506 2.57 17.89 26.48
C VAL A 506 2.73 17.12 27.77
N MET A 507 2.86 15.80 27.68
CA MET A 507 3.15 14.92 28.80
C MET A 507 4.45 14.17 28.54
N VAL A 508 5.34 14.15 29.53
CA VAL A 508 6.59 13.39 29.51
C VAL A 508 6.57 12.39 30.65
N ASP A 509 6.81 11.14 30.37
CA ASP A 509 7.04 10.12 31.39
C ASP A 509 8.21 9.20 31.04
N ASN A 510 8.81 8.58 32.05
CA ASN A 510 9.90 7.62 31.90
C ASN A 510 9.97 6.74 33.16
N SER A 511 9.02 5.85 33.30
CA SER A 511 8.85 5.05 34.50
C SER A 511 9.99 4.05 34.77
N ALA A 512 10.78 3.73 33.73
CA ALA A 512 11.92 2.81 33.82
C ALA A 512 13.25 3.51 34.09
N SER A 513 13.33 4.83 33.87
CA SER A 513 14.54 5.65 34.06
C SER A 513 14.15 7.11 34.38
N TYR A 514 14.92 8.07 33.91
CA TYR A 514 14.68 9.49 34.15
C TYR A 514 14.90 10.32 32.91
N THR A 515 14.05 11.31 32.70
CA THR A 515 14.18 12.32 31.63
C THR A 515 14.68 13.65 32.22
N ALA A 516 15.60 14.32 31.54
CA ALA A 516 15.92 15.71 31.77
C ALA A 516 15.01 16.59 30.92
N VAL A 517 14.31 17.52 31.57
CA VAL A 517 13.41 18.49 30.92
C VAL A 517 14.03 19.86 30.88
N TYR A 518 14.08 20.48 29.72
CA TYR A 518 14.53 21.82 29.46
C TYR A 518 13.39 22.61 28.83
N VAL A 519 13.06 23.77 29.42
CA VAL A 519 12.06 24.69 28.88
C VAL A 519 12.75 26.02 28.63
N ASP A 520 12.84 26.39 27.37
CA ASP A 520 13.57 27.59 26.94
C ASP A 520 12.60 28.60 26.32
N ASP A 521 12.26 29.64 27.03
CA ASP A 521 11.49 30.80 26.61
C ASP A 521 12.32 32.10 26.72
N SER A 522 13.65 31.96 26.70
CA SER A 522 14.59 33.06 26.93
C SER A 522 14.52 34.19 25.91
N ALA A 523 13.92 33.92 24.72
CA ALA A 523 13.67 34.95 23.70
C ALA A 523 12.37 35.74 23.92
N ASP A 524 11.52 35.36 24.88
CA ASP A 524 10.27 36.08 25.13
C ASP A 524 10.58 37.41 25.87
N THR A 525 9.92 38.48 25.46
CA THR A 525 10.02 39.79 26.07
C THR A 525 8.81 40.19 26.90
N THR A 526 7.84 39.26 27.00
CA THR A 526 6.58 39.52 27.72
C THR A 526 6.63 38.89 29.10
N GLY A 527 6.31 39.68 30.13
CA GLY A 527 6.22 39.16 31.49
C GLY A 527 5.17 38.06 31.62
N ARG A 528 5.59 36.93 32.19
CA ARG A 528 4.78 35.73 32.34
C ARG A 528 4.36 35.48 33.79
N SER A 529 3.24 34.80 33.98
CA SER A 529 2.84 34.25 35.27
C SER A 529 2.96 32.72 35.21
N VAL A 530 4.05 32.23 35.80
CA VAL A 530 4.47 30.84 35.70
C VAL A 530 4.16 30.09 36.97
N SER A 531 3.56 28.91 36.88
CA SER A 531 3.36 28.01 38.01
C SER A 531 4.15 26.72 37.79
N TYR A 532 5.08 26.43 38.66
CA TYR A 532 5.94 25.27 38.65
C TYR A 532 5.56 24.28 39.76
N SER A 533 5.43 23.00 39.41
CA SER A 533 5.14 21.92 40.36
C SER A 533 5.94 20.66 40.04
N LYS A 534 5.94 19.70 40.94
CA LYS A 534 6.54 18.36 40.75
C LYS A 534 5.93 17.55 39.57
N THR A 535 4.85 18.01 38.96
CA THR A 535 4.16 17.35 37.87
C THR A 535 4.04 18.20 36.61
N GLY A 536 4.76 19.33 36.56
CA GLY A 536 4.74 20.16 35.35
C GLY A 536 4.79 21.65 35.62
N ILE A 537 4.81 22.37 34.53
CA ILE A 537 4.86 23.84 34.48
C ILE A 537 3.74 24.37 33.58
N THR A 538 3.15 25.50 34.01
CA THR A 538 2.17 26.25 33.24
C THR A 538 2.52 27.72 33.19
N GLY A 539 2.08 28.43 32.16
CA GLY A 539 2.28 29.87 31.99
C GLY A 539 3.58 30.27 31.29
N VAL A 540 4.53 29.37 31.17
CA VAL A 540 5.76 29.58 30.35
C VAL A 540 5.46 29.42 28.86
N ALA A 541 4.55 28.53 28.51
CA ALA A 541 4.02 28.31 27.19
C ALA A 541 2.49 28.36 27.24
N PRO A 542 1.79 28.54 26.11
CA PRO A 542 0.33 28.45 26.08
C PRO A 542 -0.20 27.09 26.52
N GLY A 543 0.46 26.01 26.09
CA GLY A 543 0.18 24.63 26.52
C GLY A 543 0.89 24.28 27.82
N ARG A 544 0.24 23.44 28.65
CA ARG A 544 0.89 22.88 29.84
C ARG A 544 2.01 21.91 29.44
N ILE A 545 3.17 22.03 30.03
CA ILE A 545 4.25 21.04 29.96
C ILE A 545 4.18 20.20 31.24
N GLY A 546 3.71 18.96 31.14
CA GLY A 546 3.52 18.06 32.27
C GLY A 546 4.51 16.90 32.26
N TRP A 547 4.70 16.28 33.43
CA TRP A 547 5.47 15.04 33.60
C TRP A 547 4.96 14.22 34.78
N ALA A 548 5.28 12.93 34.77
CA ALA A 548 5.06 12.11 35.95
C ALA A 548 6.08 12.41 37.04
N SER A 549 5.64 12.51 38.29
CA SER A 549 6.39 13.13 39.40
C SER A 549 7.72 12.45 39.78
N ASN A 550 7.98 11.23 39.31
CA ASN A 550 9.22 10.52 39.63
C ASN A 550 10.03 10.16 38.39
N ASP A 551 9.58 10.54 37.22
CA ASP A 551 10.15 10.16 35.96
C ASP A 551 11.10 11.24 35.38
N VAL A 552 11.11 12.41 35.99
CA VAL A 552 11.98 13.54 35.57
C VAL A 552 13.03 13.80 36.63
N GLY A 553 14.29 13.64 36.24
CA GLY A 553 15.45 13.77 37.11
C GLY A 553 16.09 15.17 37.15
N SER A 554 15.78 16.02 36.17
CA SER A 554 16.28 17.38 36.11
C SER A 554 15.27 18.24 35.34
N VAL A 555 14.96 19.40 35.85
CA VAL A 555 14.16 20.40 35.18
C VAL A 555 14.95 21.72 35.14
N ARG A 556 15.08 22.29 33.95
CA ARG A 556 15.67 23.61 33.76
C ARG A 556 14.69 24.46 32.97
N VAL A 557 14.41 25.64 33.50
CA VAL A 557 13.49 26.62 32.90
C VAL A 557 14.27 27.91 32.69
N TYR A 558 14.19 28.45 31.50
CA TYR A 558 14.77 29.74 31.12
C TYR A 558 13.64 30.66 30.67
N LEU A 559 13.42 31.74 31.40
CA LEU A 559 12.45 32.78 31.05
C LEU A 559 13.15 33.93 30.32
N GLY A 560 12.37 34.82 29.78
CA GLY A 560 12.85 35.88 28.90
C GLY A 560 13.22 37.19 29.62
N SER A 561 12.99 38.31 28.93
CA SER A 561 13.37 39.64 29.46
C SER A 561 12.15 40.43 29.98
N GLY A 562 11.01 39.82 30.09
CA GLY A 562 9.83 40.42 30.73
C GLY A 562 9.93 40.44 32.26
N SER A 563 9.04 41.18 32.92
CA SER A 563 8.93 41.06 34.37
C SER A 563 8.05 39.87 34.72
N ASP A 564 8.67 38.75 35.12
CA ASP A 564 8.04 37.45 35.31
C ASP A 564 7.60 37.23 36.76
N VAL A 565 6.52 36.54 36.98
CA VAL A 565 6.03 36.11 38.27
C VAL A 565 6.02 34.59 38.33
N VAL A 566 6.87 33.98 39.11
CA VAL A 566 7.02 32.53 39.21
C VAL A 566 6.57 32.03 40.58
N HIS A 567 5.65 31.08 40.59
CA HIS A 567 5.21 30.35 41.79
C HIS A 567 5.75 28.94 41.77
N VAL A 568 6.66 28.61 42.69
CA VAL A 568 7.18 27.25 42.89
C VAL A 568 6.42 26.60 44.04
N PHE A 569 5.40 25.78 43.68
CA PHE A 569 4.55 25.08 44.65
C PHE A 569 5.19 23.79 45.16
N SER A 570 5.91 23.08 44.29
CA SER A 570 6.61 21.85 44.66
C SER A 570 7.70 21.54 43.63
N SER A 571 8.66 20.70 44.01
CA SER A 571 9.68 20.19 43.10
C SER A 571 9.81 18.67 43.22
N ASN A 572 10.46 18.04 42.23
CA ASN A 572 10.72 16.61 42.25
C ASN A 572 11.65 16.23 43.40
N ARG A 573 11.42 15.10 44.03
CA ARG A 573 12.28 14.56 45.09
C ARG A 573 13.31 13.61 44.51
N ASN A 574 14.43 13.46 45.21
CA ASN A 574 15.42 12.46 44.87
C ASN A 574 14.84 11.04 45.00
N VAL A 575 15.09 10.20 44.01
CA VAL A 575 14.73 8.78 43.99
C VAL A 575 15.99 7.95 43.73
N SER A 576 16.20 6.90 44.53
CA SER A 576 17.33 5.95 44.35
C SER A 576 18.74 6.57 44.39
N GLY A 577 18.96 7.55 45.26
CA GLY A 577 20.31 8.13 45.51
C GLY A 577 20.79 9.11 44.47
N ARG A 578 19.94 9.59 43.56
CA ARG A 578 20.25 10.66 42.61
C ARG A 578 19.64 11.99 43.09
N SER A 579 20.44 13.05 43.17
CA SER A 579 19.94 14.40 43.44
C SER A 579 19.27 14.95 42.18
N PHE A 580 18.04 15.36 42.30
CA PHE A 580 17.35 16.08 41.22
C PHE A 580 17.68 17.55 41.25
N ILE A 581 17.94 18.12 40.10
CA ILE A 581 18.25 19.53 39.90
C ILE A 581 17.00 20.21 39.35
N ASN A 582 16.49 21.19 40.11
CA ASN A 582 15.48 22.12 39.65
C ASN A 582 16.16 23.48 39.50
N GLN A 583 16.22 23.99 38.27
CA GLN A 583 16.79 25.27 37.96
C GLN A 583 15.76 26.14 37.27
N ILE A 584 15.58 27.34 37.78
CA ILE A 584 14.71 28.35 37.17
C ILE A 584 15.56 29.59 36.99
N ASP A 585 15.70 29.99 35.75
CA ASP A 585 16.35 31.24 35.33
C ASP A 585 15.25 32.21 34.92
N LEU A 586 15.09 33.29 35.66
CA LEU A 586 14.02 34.27 35.45
C LEU A 586 14.37 35.27 34.34
N GLY A 587 15.63 35.27 33.87
CA GLY A 587 16.12 36.19 32.85
C GLY A 587 16.23 37.63 33.33
N ASP A 588 16.07 38.55 32.39
CA ASP A 588 16.10 40.02 32.66
C ASP A 588 14.72 40.53 33.11
N GLY A 589 14.66 41.70 33.66
CA GLY A 589 13.43 42.37 34.11
C GLY A 589 13.22 42.29 35.61
N ASN A 590 12.25 43.02 36.14
CA ASN A 590 11.95 43.01 37.58
C ASN A 590 11.04 41.82 37.89
N ASN A 591 11.62 40.74 38.35
CA ASN A 591 10.95 39.45 38.51
C ASN A 591 10.50 39.20 39.95
N GLN A 592 9.51 38.35 40.11
CA GLN A 592 9.05 37.87 41.42
C GLN A 592 9.07 36.35 41.47
N CYS A 593 9.72 35.75 42.44
CA CYS A 593 9.74 34.31 42.64
C CYS A 593 9.23 33.92 44.02
N PHE A 594 8.11 33.21 44.06
CA PHE A 594 7.47 32.75 45.28
C PHE A 594 7.73 31.23 45.44
N VAL A 595 8.44 30.85 46.49
CA VAL A 595 8.79 29.45 46.78
C VAL A 595 8.10 28.97 48.04
N THR A 596 7.22 27.98 47.86
CA THR A 596 6.62 27.24 48.99
C THR A 596 7.60 26.17 49.45
N GLY A 597 8.39 26.48 50.48
CA GLY A 597 9.47 25.60 50.92
C GLY A 597 9.03 24.17 51.28
N SER A 598 7.87 24.03 51.91
CA SER A 598 7.29 22.72 52.28
C SER A 598 6.90 21.85 51.09
N GLY A 599 6.82 22.41 49.88
CA GLY A 599 6.55 21.70 48.64
C GLY A 599 7.82 21.17 47.94
N LEU A 600 9.00 21.57 48.36
CA LEU A 600 10.26 21.16 47.76
C LEU A 600 10.53 19.67 48.06
N GLY A 601 11.02 18.93 47.03
CA GLY A 601 11.27 17.51 47.12
C GLY A 601 12.45 17.15 48.01
N THR A 602 12.36 16.03 48.71
CA THR A 602 13.42 15.49 49.54
C THR A 602 14.72 15.31 48.75
N ALA A 603 15.86 15.81 49.29
CA ALA A 603 17.19 15.74 48.70
C ALA A 603 17.31 16.43 47.31
N SER A 604 16.34 17.26 46.89
CA SER A 604 16.44 18.04 45.67
C SER A 604 17.39 19.22 45.81
N VAL A 605 18.05 19.57 44.72
CA VAL A 605 18.84 20.80 44.58
C VAL A 605 17.98 21.83 43.83
N ASN A 606 17.69 22.95 44.46
CA ASN A 606 16.88 24.02 43.88
C ASN A 606 17.76 25.25 43.63
N LYS A 607 17.77 25.75 42.40
CA LYS A 607 18.55 26.90 41.98
C LYS A 607 17.64 27.91 41.28
N ILE A 608 17.72 29.15 41.68
CA ILE A 608 16.99 30.29 41.12
C ILE A 608 18.01 31.31 40.66
N PHE A 609 17.92 31.71 39.42
CA PHE A 609 18.81 32.70 38.80
C PHE A 609 17.97 33.87 38.29
N THR A 610 18.58 35.07 38.34
CA THR A 610 18.12 36.24 37.60
C THR A 610 19.30 36.88 36.88
N SER A 611 19.05 37.77 35.91
CA SER A 611 20.09 38.45 35.15
C SER A 611 20.15 39.92 35.50
N THR A 612 19.25 40.74 34.98
CA THR A 612 19.20 42.18 35.27
C THR A 612 17.80 42.61 35.73
N GLY A 613 17.73 43.51 36.69
CA GLY A 613 16.48 43.99 37.22
C GLY A 613 16.52 44.05 38.76
N ASP A 614 15.47 44.62 39.35
CA ASP A 614 15.27 44.59 40.78
C ASP A 614 14.29 43.47 41.11
N ASP A 615 14.81 42.34 41.59
CA ASP A 615 14.08 41.08 41.71
C ASP A 615 13.65 40.81 43.16
N GLN A 616 12.53 40.13 43.34
CA GLN A 616 12.01 39.76 44.66
C GLN A 616 11.87 38.24 44.79
N PHE A 617 12.52 37.69 45.80
CA PHE A 617 12.43 36.29 46.18
C PHE A 617 11.66 36.11 47.49
N VAL A 618 10.51 35.48 47.45
CA VAL A 618 9.66 35.23 48.60
C VAL A 618 9.69 33.75 48.97
N ILE A 619 10.35 33.36 50.04
CA ILE A 619 10.56 31.97 50.41
C ILE A 619 9.99 31.66 51.79
N SER A 620 9.18 30.61 51.91
CA SER A 620 8.74 30.05 53.18
C SER A 620 9.74 29.06 53.76
N ALA A 621 9.46 28.52 54.96
CA ALA A 621 10.35 27.52 55.59
C ALA A 621 10.62 26.33 54.65
N VAL A 622 11.91 26.02 54.48
CA VAL A 622 12.39 24.89 53.65
C VAL A 622 12.69 23.68 54.57
N PRO A 623 12.18 22.47 54.29
CA PRO A 623 12.49 21.30 55.07
C PRO A 623 13.98 20.92 55.09
N THR A 624 14.48 20.38 56.17
CA THR A 624 15.90 20.00 56.34
C THR A 624 16.33 18.81 55.47
N ASP A 625 15.39 18.07 54.92
CA ASP A 625 15.64 16.95 54.02
C ASP A 625 15.86 17.42 52.54
N VAL A 626 15.64 18.67 52.19
CA VAL A 626 16.05 19.29 50.92
C VAL A 626 17.56 19.43 50.88
N SER A 627 18.24 19.10 49.76
CA SER A 627 19.72 19.17 49.67
C SER A 627 20.25 20.60 49.66
N SER A 628 19.62 21.50 48.93
CA SER A 628 19.96 22.91 48.89
C SER A 628 18.89 23.80 48.28
N VAL A 629 18.86 25.03 48.69
CA VAL A 629 18.19 26.16 48.01
C VAL A 629 19.23 27.24 47.78
N ASN A 630 19.45 27.64 46.54
CA ASN A 630 20.46 28.62 46.16
C ASN A 630 19.82 29.68 45.27
N ILE A 631 20.01 30.93 45.59
CA ILE A 631 19.55 32.10 44.85
C ILE A 631 20.79 32.80 44.30
N TYR A 632 20.79 33.07 43.02
CA TYR A 632 21.83 33.81 42.30
C TYR A 632 21.18 35.04 41.65
N ALA A 633 21.12 36.12 42.37
CA ALA A 633 20.63 37.39 41.87
C ALA A 633 21.69 38.05 40.97
N GLY A 634 21.25 38.76 39.96
CA GLY A 634 22.11 39.37 38.96
C GLY A 634 22.54 40.80 39.29
N SER A 635 22.72 41.61 38.27
CA SER A 635 23.02 43.04 38.41
C SER A 635 21.72 43.87 38.43
N GLN A 636 21.60 44.79 39.34
CA GLN A 636 20.39 45.55 39.63
C GLN A 636 20.60 47.07 39.67
N ALA A 637 19.50 47.83 39.56
CA ALA A 637 19.51 49.29 39.64
C ALA A 637 19.24 49.82 41.06
N VAL A 638 18.31 49.17 41.78
CA VAL A 638 17.92 49.55 43.14
C VAL A 638 18.33 48.48 44.15
N GLY A 639 18.19 47.25 43.84
CA GLY A 639 18.62 46.12 44.63
C GLY A 639 17.58 44.98 44.71
N ASP A 640 18.09 43.76 44.79
CA ASP A 640 17.31 42.55 44.92
C ASP A 640 16.85 42.30 46.35
N GLU A 641 15.65 41.79 46.53
CA GLU A 641 15.06 41.55 47.84
C GLU A 641 14.83 40.06 48.12
N LEU A 642 15.31 39.57 49.24
CA LEU A 642 14.93 38.28 49.80
C LEU A 642 13.94 38.43 50.95
N VAL A 643 12.71 38.01 50.74
CA VAL A 643 11.66 37.97 51.75
C VAL A 643 11.54 36.54 52.28
N TYR A 644 11.81 36.35 53.58
CA TYR A 644 11.71 35.06 54.24
C TYR A 644 10.51 35.05 55.19
N THR A 645 9.53 34.18 54.89
CA THR A 645 8.27 34.08 55.65
C THR A 645 8.18 32.81 56.52
N GLY A 646 9.33 32.13 56.72
CA GLY A 646 9.43 30.86 57.47
C GLY A 646 9.69 31.02 58.95
N GLY A 647 9.56 32.21 59.54
CA GLY A 647 9.83 32.51 60.93
C GLY A 647 11.20 33.17 61.14
N PRO A 648 11.69 33.24 62.42
CA PRO A 648 12.96 33.92 62.71
C PRO A 648 14.18 33.29 62.03
N ALA A 649 15.08 34.08 61.53
CA ALA A 649 16.30 33.64 60.87
C ALA A 649 17.48 34.58 61.17
N THR A 650 18.70 34.10 60.93
CA THR A 650 19.95 34.84 61.10
C THR A 650 20.77 34.79 59.81
N GLY A 651 21.82 35.67 59.68
CA GLY A 651 22.70 35.67 58.52
C GLY A 651 22.21 36.47 57.33
N ALA A 652 21.22 37.34 57.49
CA ALA A 652 20.72 38.23 56.46
C ALA A 652 21.65 39.47 56.36
N PHE A 653 22.64 39.38 55.45
CA PHE A 653 23.56 40.46 55.17
C PHE A 653 23.61 40.80 53.67
N PRO A 654 23.61 42.06 53.27
CA PRO A 654 23.75 42.43 51.87
C PRO A 654 24.97 41.77 51.17
N GLY A 655 24.80 41.38 49.93
CA GLY A 655 25.79 40.69 49.12
C GLY A 655 25.58 39.17 49.09
N ASN A 656 26.63 38.41 49.39
CA ASN A 656 26.59 36.93 49.35
C ASN A 656 26.57 36.37 50.77
N GLY A 657 25.77 35.31 51.00
CA GLY A 657 25.68 34.73 52.31
C GLY A 657 24.79 33.49 52.39
N THR A 658 24.43 33.16 53.64
CA THR A 658 23.52 32.09 53.96
C THR A 658 22.50 32.55 55.02
N LEU A 659 21.23 32.56 54.66
CA LEU A 659 20.14 32.79 55.60
C LEU A 659 19.91 31.51 56.40
N THR A 660 20.07 31.55 57.69
CA THR A 660 19.93 30.40 58.56
C THR A 660 18.69 30.55 59.45
N PRO A 661 17.59 29.78 59.22
CA PRO A 661 16.43 29.74 60.09
C PRO A 661 16.81 29.39 61.52
N THR A 662 16.13 29.94 62.52
CA THR A 662 16.28 29.50 63.93
C THR A 662 15.52 28.24 64.23
N ASP A 663 14.55 27.88 63.42
CA ASP A 663 13.90 26.57 63.45
C ASP A 663 14.86 25.51 62.89
N ILE A 664 15.26 24.57 63.75
CA ILE A 664 16.19 23.49 63.41
C ILE A 664 15.61 22.50 62.42
N THR A 665 14.29 22.56 62.13
CA THR A 665 13.61 21.77 61.10
C THR A 665 13.61 22.44 59.75
N ALA A 666 14.11 23.66 59.63
CA ALA A 666 14.22 24.42 58.37
C ALA A 666 15.66 24.44 57.86
N HIS A 667 15.81 24.25 56.55
CA HIS A 667 17.09 24.27 55.82
C HIS A 667 17.56 25.69 55.56
N ALA A 668 18.87 25.90 55.58
CA ALA A 668 19.49 27.19 55.23
C ALA A 668 19.32 27.50 53.72
N ILE A 669 19.24 28.78 53.40
CA ILE A 669 19.12 29.30 52.03
C ILE A 669 20.41 30.00 51.69
N ASN A 670 21.13 29.57 50.66
CA ASN A 670 22.30 30.26 50.14
C ASN A 670 21.86 31.31 49.15
N TYR A 671 22.51 32.46 49.17
CA TYR A 671 22.21 33.56 48.28
C TYR A 671 23.49 34.30 47.82
N GLU A 672 23.42 34.87 46.64
CA GLU A 672 24.44 35.72 46.04
C GLU A 672 23.77 37.00 45.52
N SER A 673 24.41 38.16 45.73
CA SER A 673 23.99 39.49 45.24
C SER A 673 22.58 39.92 45.72
N ILE A 674 22.23 39.70 46.99
CA ILE A 674 21.00 40.21 47.62
C ILE A 674 21.30 41.45 48.43
N GLU A 675 20.61 42.59 48.22
CA GLU A 675 20.82 43.86 48.89
C GLU A 675 19.81 44.11 50.00
N HIS A 676 18.61 43.62 49.84
CA HIS A 676 17.50 43.87 50.76
C HIS A 676 16.94 42.58 51.35
N PHE A 677 16.58 42.63 52.63
CA PHE A 677 16.00 41.54 53.35
C PHE A 677 14.73 41.95 54.09
N SER A 678 13.67 41.15 53.97
CA SER A 678 12.47 41.24 54.79
C SER A 678 12.24 39.89 55.46
N ILE A 679 12.31 39.81 56.77
CA ILE A 679 12.15 38.54 57.51
C ILE A 679 11.01 38.72 58.51
N ASP A 680 10.01 37.85 58.45
CA ASP A 680 8.93 37.81 59.45
C ASP A 680 9.53 37.42 60.81
N ASP A 681 9.62 38.35 61.71
CA ASP A 681 10.19 38.19 63.04
C ASP A 681 11.72 38.12 63.08
N LEU A 682 12.37 39.20 62.70
CA LEU A 682 13.82 39.42 62.97
C LEU A 682 14.06 39.47 64.48
N LEU A 683 14.74 38.45 65.06
CA LEU A 683 15.17 38.43 66.48
C LEU A 683 16.05 39.60 66.93
N PHE A 684 16.35 40.51 66.00
CA PHE A 684 17.23 41.71 66.28
C PHE A 684 16.52 43.04 66.04
N ARG A 685 15.20 43.12 66.15
CA ARG A 685 14.49 44.40 66.03
C ARG A 685 14.69 45.31 67.25
N ASP A 686 15.26 44.83 68.36
CA ASP A 686 15.43 45.56 69.62
C ASP A 686 16.88 45.61 70.13
N GLY A 687 17.88 45.91 69.32
CA GLY A 687 19.28 45.92 69.80
C GLY A 687 20.25 46.95 69.27
N PHE A 688 19.88 47.84 68.37
CA PHE A 688 20.72 49.02 68.04
C PHE A 688 19.86 50.27 67.84
N GLN A 689 19.72 51.04 68.89
CA GLN A 689 19.54 52.47 68.82
C GLN A 689 20.93 53.15 68.73
#